data_d079dfcb7e5391a6cd18e084dcaf486f
#
_entry.id   d079dfcb7e5391a6cd18e084dcaf486f
#
_cell.length_a   1.000
_cell.length_b   1.000
_cell.length_c   1.000
_cell.angle_alpha   90.00
_cell.angle_beta   90.00
_cell.angle_gamma   90.00
#
_symmetry.space_group_name_H-M   'P 1'
#
loop_
_entity.id
_entity.type
_entity.pdbx_description
1 polymer ?
#
loop_
_entity_poly.entity_id
_entity_poly.type
_entity_poly.pdbx_seq_one_letter_code
_entity_poly.pdbx_strand_id
1 'polypeptide(L)'
;MHVRSCLCLLSLFAACEDMGIMADSKPGKKDGAVRLDGRRDAGPGTDVVIGNEAGKDSGPTADTGTPPDACVPPASCGILFSYPKGSESKVELAGDFNGWKGVAMTLAGNTWQTTVTLKSNSQVLYKFVLDGTTWVSDPQNPKKTSDGYGNSILDVACPSTCVKPDSGPAPDSGPTTAFDWRDGVIYFVLVDRFSDGDKSNNSPEAGVENAANWQGGDLKGVLDKIQAGYFTGLGVNVLWLSSPVDAPAGKYIGDDGHYYTGYHGYWPTELDKVEERIGDLALLQQVVSEAHKQNIKVILDYVMNHVHDSSPTYKSNGGWFWSLQYGGKECVCGGGCTWDFSPEKERCWFRSYLPDFNFTVQAARGYSVANAIKWAKDSGADGFRLDAVKHIELSWLTDLRTALNQQVSRPQKFYLVGETYTNDKGLIKQYINPSSMLDGQFDFPLRATLVRTILMRQGTFYDLESFLSANDGYYGSGSIMGTFIGNHDLPRIVNLAEDTPQFGDWDSGKSRAWNNLPWQPSYDRAYQRVGVAFAALLTLPGIPLIYYGDEIGLAGGGDPDNRRFMQWSGTSTHQDALRALVSKLTKIRAAHPALRQGTRKQVWLGNDVYAYELTSGGDKLVVVLNRSDVDQTIKLQGSSYTDLLNGGTVAGSSLTTPARTARILQ
;
A
#
# COMPACT_ATOMS: atom_id res chain seq x y z
N MET A 1 59.95 -4.83 36.41
CA MET A 1 59.26 -5.62 37.46
C MET A 1 57.76 -5.47 37.20
N HIS A 2 57.16 -6.62 36.91
CA HIS A 2 55.75 -6.99 36.84
C HIS A 2 54.80 -6.21 35.95
N VAL A 3 54.62 -6.70 34.80
CA VAL A 3 53.53 -7.23 33.99
C VAL A 3 52.26 -7.49 34.80
N ARG A 4 51.13 -6.93 34.35
CA ARG A 4 49.88 -7.64 34.29
C ARG A 4 48.99 -7.08 33.18
N SER A 5 48.89 -7.90 32.13
CA SER A 5 47.83 -7.91 31.15
C SER A 5 46.46 -8.15 31.81
N CYS A 6 45.43 -7.46 31.39
CA CYS A 6 44.07 -7.91 31.57
C CYS A 6 43.33 -7.79 30.24
N LEU A 7 43.12 -8.97 29.63
CA LEU A 7 42.12 -9.20 28.63
C LEU A 7 40.73 -8.87 29.26
N CYS A 8 39.89 -8.17 28.55
CA CYS A 8 38.48 -8.23 28.74
C CYS A 8 37.80 -8.61 27.42
N LEU A 9 37.31 -9.85 27.41
CA LEU A 9 36.43 -10.40 26.41
C LEU A 9 35.06 -9.75 26.49
N LEU A 10 34.48 -9.68 25.31
CA LEU A 10 33.04 -9.66 24.98
C LEU A 10 32.04 -9.85 26.13
N SER A 11 31.08 -8.98 26.19
CA SER A 11 29.67 -9.32 26.51
C SER A 11 28.73 -8.46 25.66
N LEU A 12 28.26 -9.07 24.59
CA LEU A 12 26.96 -8.78 23.97
C LEU A 12 25.85 -9.35 24.87
N PHE A 13 24.66 -8.80 24.72
CA PHE A 13 23.35 -9.16 25.29
C PHE A 13 23.00 -8.50 26.62
N ALA A 14 22.02 -7.59 26.54
CA ALA A 14 20.67 -7.70 27.07
C ALA A 14 20.05 -6.31 27.23
N ALA A 15 19.02 -6.05 26.52
CA ALA A 15 17.97 -5.15 26.92
C ALA A 15 16.67 -5.64 26.27
N CYS A 16 16.05 -6.59 26.94
CA CYS A 16 14.63 -6.90 26.86
C CYS A 16 14.15 -7.02 28.29
N GLU A 17 12.90 -6.65 28.49
CA GLU A 17 12.09 -6.86 29.71
C GLU A 17 11.94 -5.68 30.63
N ASP A 18 10.74 -5.13 30.56
CA ASP A 18 9.96 -4.87 31.76
C ASP A 18 8.49 -5.11 31.45
N MET A 19 8.05 -6.33 31.75
CA MET A 19 6.64 -6.68 31.91
C MET A 19 6.39 -6.92 33.40
N GLY A 20 5.79 -5.92 34.05
CA GLY A 20 5.30 -6.02 35.41
C GLY A 20 4.06 -6.91 35.49
N ILE A 21 4.25 -8.11 36.02
CA ILE A 21 3.19 -9.02 36.46
C ILE A 21 2.70 -8.54 37.81
N MET A 22 1.40 -8.30 37.94
CA MET A 22 0.72 -8.32 39.26
C MET A 22 -0.29 -9.45 39.27
N ALA A 23 -0.06 -10.38 40.19
CA ALA A 23 -0.90 -11.53 40.46
C ALA A 23 -1.91 -11.25 41.58
N ASP A 24 -3.05 -11.87 41.40
CA ASP A 24 -3.87 -12.60 42.39
C ASP A 24 -4.61 -11.90 43.52
N SER A 25 -5.93 -12.02 43.48
CA SER A 25 -6.73 -12.47 44.63
C SER A 25 -8.17 -12.84 44.20
N LYS A 26 -8.50 -14.11 44.32
CA LYS A 26 -9.85 -14.68 44.53
C LYS A 26 -10.05 -14.84 46.05
N PRO A 27 -11.26 -15.18 46.62
CA PRO A 27 -12.50 -15.68 46.00
C PRO A 27 -13.82 -15.20 46.70
N GLY A 28 -14.97 -15.55 46.12
CA GLY A 28 -16.26 -15.45 46.78
C GLY A 28 -17.43 -16.02 46.00
N LYS A 29 -17.73 -17.30 46.27
CA LYS A 29 -18.97 -18.02 45.86
C LYS A 29 -20.22 -17.44 46.47
N LYS A 30 -21.34 -17.44 45.76
CA LYS A 30 -22.60 -18.00 46.27
C LYS A 30 -23.61 -18.29 45.16
N ASP A 31 -24.21 -19.45 45.32
CA ASP A 31 -25.19 -20.18 44.59
C ASP A 31 -26.56 -19.50 44.43
N GLY A 32 -27.30 -19.91 43.40
CA GLY A 32 -28.71 -19.57 43.25
C GLY A 32 -29.30 -20.14 41.97
N ALA A 33 -29.56 -21.45 41.95
CA ALA A 33 -30.33 -22.11 40.90
C ALA A 33 -31.84 -21.95 41.12
N VAL A 34 -32.60 -21.71 40.08
CA VAL A 34 -34.03 -22.13 39.98
C VAL A 34 -34.33 -22.57 38.55
N ARG A 35 -34.99 -23.69 38.49
CA ARG A 35 -35.37 -24.52 37.36
C ARG A 35 -36.80 -24.23 36.86
N LEU A 36 -37.04 -24.67 35.58
CA LEU A 36 -38.24 -25.31 35.00
C LEU A 36 -39.42 -24.37 34.66
N ASP A 37 -40.15 -24.47 33.59
CA ASP A 37 -40.75 -25.51 32.72
C ASP A 37 -41.48 -24.72 31.62
N GLY A 38 -41.71 -25.11 30.37
CA GLY A 38 -42.16 -26.30 29.80
C GLY A 38 -43.29 -26.03 28.79
N ARG A 39 -43.22 -26.70 27.61
CA ARG A 39 -44.31 -27.08 26.67
C ARG A 39 -44.86 -26.01 25.69
N ARG A 40 -44.63 -26.28 24.39
CA ARG A 40 -45.43 -27.00 23.37
C ARG A 40 -46.87 -26.48 23.20
N ASP A 41 -47.23 -26.06 21.96
CA ASP A 41 -48.02 -26.87 21.05
C ASP A 41 -48.23 -26.16 19.69
N ALA A 42 -48.14 -26.91 18.69
CA ALA A 42 -48.59 -27.19 17.35
C ALA A 42 -49.72 -26.37 16.73
N GLY A 43 -49.55 -26.09 15.42
CA GLY A 43 -50.35 -25.61 14.31
C GLY A 43 -51.83 -26.07 14.21
N PRO A 44 -52.54 -26.05 13.10
CA PRO A 44 -52.15 -25.97 11.70
C PRO A 44 -52.96 -24.99 10.79
N GLY A 45 -52.49 -24.84 9.58
CA GLY A 45 -52.96 -24.61 8.26
C GLY A 45 -54.38 -24.10 7.94
N THR A 46 -54.47 -23.37 6.86
CA THR A 46 -55.35 -23.70 5.71
C THR A 46 -55.13 -22.70 4.55
N ASP A 47 -55.01 -23.31 3.37
CA ASP A 47 -55.11 -22.67 2.04
C ASP A 47 -56.46 -22.02 1.84
N VAL A 48 -56.52 -20.94 1.04
CA VAL A 48 -57.62 -20.69 0.07
C VAL A 48 -57.11 -19.95 -1.15
N VAL A 49 -57.54 -20.44 -2.28
CA VAL A 49 -57.24 -20.10 -3.68
C VAL A 49 -58.42 -19.31 -4.26
N ILE A 50 -58.13 -18.52 -5.33
CA ILE A 50 -58.96 -18.08 -6.46
C ILE A 50 -59.79 -16.78 -6.36
N GLY A 51 -59.65 -16.02 -7.45
CA GLY A 51 -60.66 -15.12 -7.98
C GLY A 51 -60.16 -14.11 -8.99
N ASN A 52 -60.17 -14.51 -10.28
CA ASN A 52 -60.14 -13.59 -11.43
C ASN A 52 -61.36 -12.70 -11.47
N GLU A 53 -61.23 -11.45 -11.94
CA GLU A 53 -62.12 -10.94 -13.01
C GLU A 53 -61.53 -9.70 -13.71
N ALA A 54 -61.86 -9.63 -14.99
CA ALA A 54 -61.32 -8.72 -15.98
C ALA A 54 -62.17 -7.44 -16.10
N GLY A 55 -61.53 -6.32 -16.40
CA GLY A 55 -62.13 -5.10 -16.89
C GLY A 55 -61.29 -4.49 -17.99
N LYS A 56 -61.77 -4.54 -19.21
CA LYS A 56 -61.21 -3.87 -20.40
C LYS A 56 -61.44 -2.37 -20.31
N ASP A 57 -60.45 -1.58 -20.64
CA ASP A 57 -60.68 -0.39 -21.46
C ASP A 57 -59.45 -0.08 -22.36
N SER A 58 -59.75 0.51 -23.50
CA SER A 58 -58.95 0.54 -24.71
C SER A 58 -58.23 1.85 -24.97
N GLY A 59 -56.93 1.75 -25.35
CA GLY A 59 -56.18 2.60 -26.25
C GLY A 59 -55.33 3.72 -25.63
N PRO A 60 -54.31 4.22 -26.32
CA PRO A 60 -53.78 3.89 -27.65
C PRO A 60 -52.34 3.37 -27.68
N THR A 61 -51.97 2.81 -28.82
CA THR A 61 -50.69 2.23 -29.19
C THR A 61 -49.50 3.09 -28.86
N ALA A 62 -48.64 2.59 -27.94
CA ALA A 62 -47.28 3.05 -27.75
C ALA A 62 -46.35 2.05 -28.43
N ASP A 63 -45.46 2.62 -29.20
CA ASP A 63 -44.32 2.05 -29.89
C ASP A 63 -43.58 1.02 -29.02
N THR A 64 -43.51 -0.23 -29.49
CA THR A 64 -42.72 -1.28 -28.88
C THR A 64 -41.25 -1.12 -29.30
N GLY A 65 -40.61 -0.09 -28.79
CA GLY A 65 -39.14 -0.04 -28.77
C GLY A 65 -38.62 -1.07 -27.77
N THR A 66 -38.00 -2.11 -28.30
CA THR A 66 -37.17 -3.07 -27.54
C THR A 66 -36.18 -2.27 -26.67
N PRO A 67 -36.04 -2.59 -25.36
CA PRO A 67 -34.99 -1.95 -24.58
C PRO A 67 -33.63 -2.27 -25.22
N PRO A 68 -32.78 -1.29 -25.55
CA PRO A 68 -31.43 -1.57 -25.95
C PRO A 68 -30.63 -2.08 -24.74
N ASP A 69 -29.80 -3.10 -25.01
CA ASP A 69 -28.65 -3.50 -24.19
C ASP A 69 -28.84 -4.60 -23.15
N ALA A 70 -29.15 -5.81 -23.62
CA ALA A 70 -28.54 -6.99 -23.03
C ALA A 70 -27.19 -7.21 -23.74
N CYS A 71 -26.07 -6.97 -23.04
CA CYS A 71 -24.74 -7.28 -23.52
C CYS A 71 -24.63 -8.78 -23.81
N VAL A 72 -24.57 -9.16 -25.06
CA VAL A 72 -24.36 -10.55 -25.49
C VAL A 72 -22.85 -10.74 -25.68
N PRO A 73 -22.21 -11.69 -24.98
CA PRO A 73 -20.82 -12.05 -25.25
C PRO A 73 -20.60 -12.39 -26.74
N PRO A 74 -19.43 -12.12 -27.32
CA PRO A 74 -19.15 -12.48 -28.69
C PRO A 74 -19.35 -13.99 -28.88
N ALA A 75 -19.83 -14.39 -30.04
CA ALA A 75 -20.11 -15.80 -30.36
C ALA A 75 -18.85 -16.70 -30.26
N SER A 76 -17.65 -16.12 -30.36
CA SER A 76 -16.37 -16.80 -30.21
C SER A 76 -15.25 -15.82 -29.82
N CYS A 77 -14.17 -16.31 -29.19
CA CYS A 77 -13.00 -15.54 -28.82
C CYS A 77 -11.71 -16.37 -28.91
N GLY A 78 -10.56 -15.70 -28.99
CA GLY A 78 -9.26 -16.32 -28.91
C GLY A 78 -8.93 -16.73 -27.48
N ILE A 79 -8.68 -18.02 -27.27
CA ILE A 79 -8.23 -18.59 -26.00
C ILE A 79 -6.76 -18.97 -26.12
N LEU A 80 -5.94 -18.44 -25.20
CA LEU A 80 -4.53 -18.78 -25.12
C LEU A 80 -4.34 -20.08 -24.33
N PHE A 81 -3.71 -21.07 -24.95
CA PHE A 81 -3.25 -22.29 -24.29
C PHE A 81 -1.75 -22.20 -24.04
N SER A 82 -1.31 -22.67 -22.87
CA SER A 82 0.09 -22.63 -22.46
C SER A 82 0.51 -23.95 -21.83
N TYR A 83 1.76 -24.38 -22.11
CA TYR A 83 2.37 -25.57 -21.55
C TYR A 83 3.80 -25.25 -21.08
N PRO A 84 4.19 -25.55 -19.84
CA PRO A 84 5.52 -25.24 -19.32
C PRO A 84 6.58 -26.05 -20.06
N LYS A 85 7.70 -25.41 -20.43
CA LYS A 85 8.81 -26.06 -21.12
C LYS A 85 9.53 -27.03 -20.19
N GLY A 86 9.60 -28.31 -20.62
CA GLY A 86 10.44 -29.36 -20.08
C GLY A 86 11.59 -29.74 -21.02
N SER A 87 11.77 -31.02 -21.23
CA SER A 87 12.80 -31.57 -22.15
C SER A 87 12.31 -31.75 -23.59
N GLU A 88 11.02 -31.52 -23.86
CA GLU A 88 10.43 -31.66 -25.20
C GLU A 88 10.97 -30.60 -26.18
N SER A 89 11.12 -31.04 -27.43
CA SER A 89 11.56 -30.18 -28.54
C SER A 89 10.41 -29.55 -29.32
N LYS A 90 9.20 -30.12 -29.20
CA LYS A 90 7.97 -29.67 -29.86
C LYS A 90 6.76 -29.95 -29.00
N VAL A 91 5.82 -29.02 -28.96
CA VAL A 91 4.51 -29.19 -28.32
C VAL A 91 3.43 -28.81 -29.32
N GLU A 92 2.37 -29.61 -29.37
CA GLU A 92 1.16 -29.36 -30.17
C GLU A 92 -0.06 -29.40 -29.23
N LEU A 93 -1.07 -28.58 -29.52
CA LEU A 93 -2.37 -28.58 -28.84
C LEU A 93 -3.36 -29.37 -29.73
N ALA A 94 -4.05 -30.34 -29.14
CA ALA A 94 -5.11 -31.10 -29.79
C ALA A 94 -6.36 -31.13 -28.91
N GLY A 95 -7.53 -31.09 -29.53
CA GLY A 95 -8.80 -31.12 -28.83
C GLY A 95 -9.98 -31.41 -29.74
N ASP A 96 -11.16 -31.54 -29.19
CA ASP A 96 -12.40 -31.77 -29.92
C ASP A 96 -12.73 -30.62 -30.91
N PHE A 97 -12.31 -29.41 -30.59
CA PHE A 97 -12.48 -28.20 -31.41
C PHE A 97 -11.70 -28.26 -32.74
N ASN A 98 -10.72 -29.13 -32.89
CA ASN A 98 -9.93 -29.28 -34.12
C ASN A 98 -9.88 -30.74 -34.61
N GLY A 99 -10.78 -31.59 -34.12
CA GLY A 99 -10.84 -33.00 -34.44
C GLY A 99 -9.62 -33.78 -33.99
N TRP A 100 -9.02 -33.39 -32.88
CA TRP A 100 -7.82 -34.00 -32.28
C TRP A 100 -6.56 -33.95 -33.18
N LYS A 101 -6.49 -32.98 -34.09
CA LYS A 101 -5.32 -32.71 -34.91
C LYS A 101 -4.43 -31.69 -34.20
N GLY A 102 -3.15 -32.02 -34.05
CA GLY A 102 -2.20 -31.14 -33.36
C GLY A 102 -2.04 -29.79 -34.05
N VAL A 103 -2.19 -28.72 -33.31
CA VAL A 103 -1.81 -27.35 -33.70
C VAL A 103 -0.49 -27.02 -33.01
N ALA A 104 0.53 -26.69 -33.81
CA ALA A 104 1.86 -26.38 -33.29
C ALA A 104 1.83 -25.19 -32.35
N MET A 105 2.52 -25.33 -31.22
CA MET A 105 2.72 -24.25 -30.25
C MET A 105 4.09 -23.60 -30.46
N THR A 106 4.19 -22.34 -30.18
CA THR A 106 5.42 -21.53 -30.25
C THR A 106 6.03 -21.38 -28.88
N LEU A 107 7.34 -21.56 -28.78
CA LEU A 107 8.06 -21.33 -27.52
C LEU A 107 8.26 -19.83 -27.27
N ALA A 108 7.67 -19.32 -26.19
CA ALA A 108 7.84 -17.95 -25.71
C ALA A 108 8.45 -17.98 -24.31
N GLY A 109 9.74 -17.66 -24.19
CA GLY A 109 10.48 -17.82 -22.95
C GLY A 109 10.55 -19.29 -22.51
N ASN A 110 10.02 -19.60 -21.32
CA ASN A 110 9.95 -20.96 -20.75
C ASN A 110 8.56 -21.61 -20.90
N THR A 111 7.76 -21.18 -21.87
CA THR A 111 6.39 -21.68 -22.03
C THR A 111 6.03 -21.84 -23.51
N TRP A 112 5.49 -22.99 -23.88
CA TRP A 112 4.89 -23.23 -25.19
C TRP A 112 3.50 -22.59 -25.21
N GLN A 113 3.16 -21.87 -26.28
CA GLN A 113 1.91 -21.10 -26.36
C GLN A 113 1.28 -21.20 -27.75
N THR A 114 -0.05 -21.23 -27.82
CA THR A 114 -0.86 -21.03 -29.00
C THR A 114 -2.23 -20.46 -28.65
N THR A 115 -2.80 -19.68 -29.58
CA THR A 115 -4.16 -19.14 -29.42
C THR A 115 -5.11 -19.81 -30.38
N VAL A 116 -6.24 -20.30 -29.86
CA VAL A 116 -7.29 -20.94 -30.66
C VAL A 116 -8.59 -20.20 -30.48
N THR A 117 -9.29 -19.88 -31.57
CA THR A 117 -10.63 -19.28 -31.53
C THR A 117 -11.66 -20.33 -31.15
N LEU A 118 -12.33 -20.16 -30.01
CA LEU A 118 -13.33 -21.09 -29.49
C LEU A 118 -14.68 -20.39 -29.33
N LYS A 119 -15.78 -21.18 -29.39
CA LYS A 119 -17.14 -20.69 -29.25
C LYS A 119 -17.43 -20.33 -27.78
N SER A 120 -18.02 -19.18 -27.55
CA SER A 120 -18.45 -18.78 -26.21
C SER A 120 -19.54 -19.70 -25.67
N ASN A 121 -19.57 -19.89 -24.35
CA ASN A 121 -20.49 -20.77 -23.63
C ASN A 121 -20.44 -22.23 -24.15
N SER A 122 -19.24 -22.69 -24.54
CA SER A 122 -18.99 -24.10 -24.90
C SER A 122 -18.01 -24.72 -23.90
N GLN A 123 -18.07 -26.04 -23.81
CA GLN A 123 -17.04 -26.82 -23.12
C GLN A 123 -16.22 -27.56 -24.16
N VAL A 124 -14.90 -27.53 -24.03
CA VAL A 124 -13.99 -28.22 -24.93
C VAL A 124 -13.08 -29.17 -24.17
N LEU A 125 -12.71 -30.27 -24.84
CA LEU A 125 -11.77 -31.27 -24.33
C LEU A 125 -10.46 -31.13 -25.09
N TYR A 126 -9.32 -31.15 -24.38
CA TYR A 126 -8.02 -30.98 -25.01
C TYR A 126 -6.89 -31.73 -24.27
N LYS A 127 -5.79 -31.93 -25.01
CA LYS A 127 -4.49 -32.41 -24.51
C LYS A 127 -3.35 -31.70 -25.22
N PHE A 128 -2.17 -31.78 -24.65
CA PHE A 128 -0.94 -31.45 -25.31
C PHE A 128 -0.30 -32.72 -25.88
N VAL A 129 0.37 -32.57 -27.02
CA VAL A 129 1.12 -33.65 -27.69
C VAL A 129 2.58 -33.25 -27.71
N LEU A 130 3.39 -33.97 -26.95
CA LEU A 130 4.83 -33.72 -26.82
C LEU A 130 5.57 -34.58 -27.88
N ASP A 131 6.48 -33.93 -28.61
CA ASP A 131 7.31 -34.55 -29.66
C ASP A 131 6.53 -35.42 -30.64
N GLY A 132 5.25 -35.05 -30.86
CA GLY A 132 4.37 -35.71 -31.85
C GLY A 132 3.79 -37.07 -31.42
N THR A 133 4.14 -37.59 -30.25
CA THR A 133 3.75 -38.97 -29.86
C THR A 133 3.17 -39.08 -28.45
N THR A 134 3.58 -38.24 -27.51
CA THR A 134 3.21 -38.37 -26.09
C THR A 134 2.05 -37.42 -25.76
N TRP A 135 0.89 -37.99 -25.50
CA TRP A 135 -0.33 -37.24 -25.15
C TRP A 135 -0.43 -37.04 -23.66
N VAL A 136 -0.44 -35.76 -23.23
CA VAL A 136 -0.51 -35.39 -21.82
C VAL A 136 -1.67 -34.45 -21.56
N SER A 137 -2.33 -34.65 -20.43
CA SER A 137 -3.32 -33.69 -19.93
C SER A 137 -2.61 -32.40 -19.47
N ASP A 138 -3.31 -31.29 -19.51
CA ASP A 138 -2.77 -30.03 -18.99
C ASP A 138 -2.43 -30.16 -17.51
N PRO A 139 -1.15 -30.00 -17.13
CA PRO A 139 -0.74 -30.10 -15.74
C PRO A 139 -1.28 -28.96 -14.88
N GLN A 140 -1.68 -27.84 -15.49
CA GLN A 140 -2.22 -26.69 -14.81
C GLN A 140 -3.76 -26.69 -14.71
N ASN A 141 -4.44 -27.62 -15.41
CA ASN A 141 -5.90 -27.74 -15.38
C ASN A 141 -6.33 -28.96 -14.53
N PRO A 142 -6.96 -28.75 -13.37
CA PRO A 142 -7.42 -29.84 -12.50
C PRO A 142 -8.66 -30.55 -13.04
N LYS A 143 -9.46 -29.93 -13.94
CA LYS A 143 -10.66 -30.53 -14.51
C LYS A 143 -10.28 -31.53 -15.62
N LYS A 144 -10.60 -32.81 -15.43
CA LYS A 144 -10.32 -33.89 -16.38
C LYS A 144 -11.54 -34.79 -16.55
N THR A 145 -11.63 -35.45 -17.71
CA THR A 145 -12.63 -36.45 -17.95
C THR A 145 -12.38 -37.70 -17.10
N SER A 146 -13.45 -38.39 -16.67
CA SER A 146 -13.41 -39.65 -15.94
C SER A 146 -13.50 -40.89 -16.83
N ASP A 147 -13.41 -40.71 -18.15
CA ASP A 147 -13.59 -41.75 -19.18
C ASP A 147 -12.37 -42.67 -19.41
N GLY A 148 -11.33 -42.55 -18.60
CA GLY A 148 -10.07 -43.26 -18.73
C GLY A 148 -9.06 -42.60 -19.69
N TYR A 149 -9.47 -41.63 -20.52
CA TYR A 149 -8.58 -40.85 -21.36
C TYR A 149 -7.96 -39.65 -20.62
N GLY A 150 -8.64 -39.12 -19.58
CA GLY A 150 -8.16 -38.02 -18.75
C GLY A 150 -7.93 -36.73 -19.58
N ASN A 151 -8.79 -36.42 -20.51
CA ASN A 151 -8.72 -35.18 -21.26
C ASN A 151 -8.95 -33.97 -20.35
N SER A 152 -8.22 -32.90 -20.52
CA SER A 152 -8.46 -31.66 -19.82
C SER A 152 -9.73 -30.98 -20.30
N ILE A 153 -10.53 -30.42 -19.39
CA ILE A 153 -11.85 -29.81 -19.67
C ILE A 153 -11.71 -28.30 -19.52
N LEU A 154 -12.08 -27.53 -20.55
CA LEU A 154 -12.13 -26.08 -20.50
C LEU A 154 -13.56 -25.59 -20.78
N ASP A 155 -14.14 -24.85 -19.83
CA ASP A 155 -15.37 -24.11 -20.03
C ASP A 155 -15.03 -22.76 -20.66
N VAL A 156 -15.45 -22.52 -21.90
CA VAL A 156 -15.13 -21.32 -22.67
C VAL A 156 -16.13 -20.22 -22.35
N ALA A 157 -15.68 -19.18 -21.65
CA ALA A 157 -16.43 -17.95 -21.43
C ALA A 157 -15.73 -16.80 -22.16
N CYS A 158 -16.31 -16.32 -23.24
CA CYS A 158 -15.76 -15.15 -23.94
C CYS A 158 -16.17 -13.88 -23.18
N PRO A 159 -15.23 -12.98 -22.89
CA PRO A 159 -15.55 -11.70 -22.27
C PRO A 159 -16.51 -10.93 -23.18
N SER A 160 -17.59 -10.38 -22.62
CA SER A 160 -18.46 -9.48 -23.34
C SER A 160 -17.70 -8.23 -23.75
N THR A 161 -17.62 -7.94 -25.04
CA THR A 161 -17.02 -6.70 -25.56
C THR A 161 -18.02 -5.54 -25.52
N CYS A 162 -18.90 -5.51 -24.55
CA CYS A 162 -19.72 -4.34 -24.30
C CYS A 162 -18.84 -3.23 -23.71
N VAL A 163 -18.15 -2.52 -24.56
CA VAL A 163 -17.81 -1.14 -24.28
C VAL A 163 -19.11 -0.37 -24.49
N LYS A 164 -19.86 -0.10 -23.42
CA LYS A 164 -20.79 1.01 -23.42
C LYS A 164 -19.94 2.21 -23.87
N PRO A 165 -20.34 2.99 -24.86
CA PRO A 165 -19.72 4.29 -25.05
C PRO A 165 -20.20 5.17 -23.90
N ASP A 166 -19.59 4.95 -22.73
CA ASP A 166 -19.59 5.97 -21.72
C ASP A 166 -18.73 7.09 -22.29
N SER A 167 -19.34 8.25 -22.41
CA SER A 167 -18.65 9.49 -22.70
C SER A 167 -17.77 9.89 -21.51
N GLY A 168 -16.94 8.97 -21.07
CA GLY A 168 -15.74 9.27 -20.30
C GLY A 168 -14.80 10.06 -21.20
N PRO A 169 -14.07 11.05 -20.68
CA PRO A 169 -13.17 11.85 -21.46
C PRO A 169 -12.21 10.94 -22.24
N ALA A 170 -11.98 11.27 -23.53
CA ALA A 170 -11.03 10.59 -24.39
C ALA A 170 -9.73 10.30 -23.63
N PRO A 171 -9.06 9.14 -23.85
CA PRO A 171 -7.78 8.88 -23.22
C PRO A 171 -6.87 10.07 -23.51
N ASP A 172 -6.41 10.67 -22.42
CA ASP A 172 -5.55 11.85 -22.41
C ASP A 172 -4.37 11.63 -23.40
N SER A 173 -4.23 12.52 -24.36
CA SER A 173 -3.05 12.63 -25.19
C SER A 173 -1.89 13.26 -24.40
N GLY A 174 -1.67 12.76 -23.17
CA GLY A 174 -0.49 13.04 -22.37
C GLY A 174 0.78 12.49 -23.04
N PRO A 175 1.95 12.90 -22.58
CA PRO A 175 3.21 12.64 -23.25
C PRO A 175 3.39 11.14 -23.59
N THR A 176 3.86 10.87 -24.80
CA THR A 176 4.01 9.54 -25.41
C THR A 176 5.01 8.59 -24.71
N THR A 177 5.58 9.01 -23.58
CA THR A 177 6.49 8.20 -22.75
C THR A 177 5.78 7.72 -21.50
N ALA A 178 5.82 6.41 -21.23
CA ALA A 178 5.29 5.81 -20.01
C ALA A 178 5.91 6.48 -18.77
N PHE A 179 5.10 6.71 -17.73
CA PHE A 179 5.58 7.26 -16.46
C PHE A 179 6.58 6.32 -15.80
N ASP A 180 7.77 6.81 -15.49
CA ASP A 180 8.76 6.07 -14.70
C ASP A 180 8.48 6.29 -13.21
N TRP A 181 8.15 5.23 -12.47
CA TRP A 181 7.84 5.32 -11.05
C TRP A 181 8.99 5.88 -10.20
N ARG A 182 10.24 5.81 -10.68
CA ARG A 182 11.40 6.45 -10.02
C ARG A 182 11.31 7.98 -10.05
N ASP A 183 10.52 8.54 -10.96
CA ASP A 183 10.25 9.98 -11.03
C ASP A 183 9.16 10.43 -10.05
N GLY A 184 8.53 9.49 -9.37
CA GLY A 184 7.46 9.73 -8.41
C GLY A 184 7.92 10.45 -7.15
N VAL A 185 7.03 11.29 -6.62
CA VAL A 185 6.99 11.80 -5.25
C VAL A 185 5.60 11.52 -4.72
N ILE A 186 5.50 10.59 -3.78
CA ILE A 186 4.22 10.18 -3.20
C ILE A 186 3.79 11.19 -2.14
N TYR A 187 2.51 11.55 -2.16
CA TYR A 187 1.85 12.23 -1.05
C TYR A 187 0.74 11.34 -0.51
N PHE A 188 0.84 10.94 0.75
CA PHE A 188 -0.15 10.07 1.39
C PHE A 188 -1.25 10.90 2.02
N VAL A 189 -2.47 10.67 1.56
CA VAL A 189 -3.71 11.26 2.05
C VAL A 189 -4.47 10.23 2.89
N LEU A 190 -4.57 10.45 4.19
CA LEU A 190 -5.57 9.77 5.04
C LEU A 190 -6.89 10.53 4.84
N VAL A 191 -7.80 9.99 4.03
CA VAL A 191 -8.93 10.73 3.45
C VAL A 191 -9.78 11.42 4.51
N ASP A 192 -10.19 10.69 5.57
CA ASP A 192 -11.01 11.24 6.66
C ASP A 192 -10.34 12.42 7.41
N ARG A 193 -9.02 12.57 7.31
CA ARG A 193 -8.25 13.57 8.06
C ARG A 193 -7.71 14.69 7.19
N PHE A 194 -8.03 14.70 5.91
CA PHE A 194 -7.39 15.60 4.98
C PHE A 194 -8.20 16.86 4.68
N SER A 195 -9.38 16.72 4.10
CA SER A 195 -10.23 17.87 3.75
C SER A 195 -11.69 17.44 3.69
N ASP A 196 -12.55 18.15 4.40
CA ASP A 196 -14.01 17.99 4.38
C ASP A 196 -14.58 18.82 3.22
N GLY A 197 -14.99 18.16 2.15
CA GLY A 197 -15.56 18.77 0.94
C GLY A 197 -17.10 18.67 0.89
N ASP A 198 -17.67 17.66 1.55
CA ASP A 198 -19.12 17.45 1.64
C ASP A 198 -19.56 17.18 3.08
N LYS A 199 -20.00 18.20 3.76
CA LYS A 199 -20.46 18.08 5.15
C LYS A 199 -21.73 17.25 5.34
N SER A 200 -22.40 16.89 4.28
CA SER A 200 -23.65 16.13 4.36
C SER A 200 -23.42 14.64 4.62
N ASN A 201 -22.20 14.13 4.33
CA ASN A 201 -21.81 12.74 4.59
C ASN A 201 -21.15 12.54 5.96
N ASN A 202 -20.91 13.60 6.73
CA ASN A 202 -20.30 13.54 8.04
C ASN A 202 -21.20 12.80 9.03
N SER A 203 -20.72 11.69 9.57
CA SER A 203 -21.47 10.84 10.50
C SER A 203 -20.55 10.27 11.59
N PRO A 204 -20.15 11.08 12.59
CA PRO A 204 -19.36 10.59 13.70
C PRO A 204 -20.18 9.66 14.61
N GLU A 205 -19.54 8.64 15.17
CA GLU A 205 -20.17 7.68 16.07
C GLU A 205 -20.28 8.21 17.50
N ALA A 206 -21.44 8.00 18.13
CA ALA A 206 -21.65 8.43 19.51
C ALA A 206 -20.79 7.64 20.51
N GLY A 207 -20.16 8.36 21.45
CA GLY A 207 -19.34 7.76 22.50
C GLY A 207 -17.98 7.24 22.02
N VAL A 208 -17.46 7.80 20.93
CA VAL A 208 -16.08 7.67 20.49
C VAL A 208 -15.40 9.03 20.62
N GLU A 209 -14.19 9.06 21.14
CA GLU A 209 -13.40 10.28 21.24
C GLU A 209 -13.05 10.82 19.85
N ASN A 210 -13.05 12.15 19.68
CA ASN A 210 -12.87 12.78 18.38
C ASN A 210 -11.59 12.33 17.64
N ALA A 211 -10.51 12.07 18.37
CA ALA A 211 -9.25 11.62 17.75
C ALA A 211 -9.38 10.26 17.04
N ALA A 212 -10.23 9.36 17.55
CA ALA A 212 -10.46 8.02 16.99
C ALA A 212 -11.79 7.89 16.23
N ASN A 213 -12.49 9.00 16.00
CA ASN A 213 -13.78 9.04 15.31
C ASN A 213 -13.64 9.59 13.90
N TRP A 214 -14.67 9.41 13.08
CA TRP A 214 -14.80 10.10 11.80
C TRP A 214 -14.76 11.61 12.00
N GLN A 215 -13.93 12.31 11.20
CA GLN A 215 -13.77 13.76 11.27
C GLN A 215 -14.25 14.47 9.99
N GLY A 216 -14.74 13.72 9.01
CA GLY A 216 -15.44 14.25 7.86
C GLY A 216 -14.59 14.59 6.64
N GLY A 217 -13.30 14.24 6.63
CA GLY A 217 -12.53 14.30 5.39
C GLY A 217 -13.04 13.29 4.37
N ASP A 218 -13.08 13.69 3.09
CA ASP A 218 -13.74 12.90 2.04
C ASP A 218 -13.05 13.04 0.67
N LEU A 219 -13.50 12.23 -0.30
CA LEU A 219 -12.99 12.27 -1.68
C LEU A 219 -13.31 13.60 -2.38
N LYS A 220 -14.40 14.28 -1.99
CA LYS A 220 -14.72 15.61 -2.52
C LYS A 220 -13.69 16.65 -2.07
N GLY A 221 -13.29 16.61 -0.81
CA GLY A 221 -12.22 17.48 -0.30
C GLY A 221 -10.87 17.20 -0.95
N VAL A 222 -10.56 15.92 -1.23
CA VAL A 222 -9.36 15.56 -2.02
C VAL A 222 -9.46 16.13 -3.44
N LEU A 223 -10.60 15.97 -4.11
CA LEU A 223 -10.86 16.51 -5.45
C LEU A 223 -10.65 18.03 -5.48
N ASP A 224 -11.20 18.74 -4.51
CA ASP A 224 -11.07 20.19 -4.41
C ASP A 224 -9.60 20.63 -4.27
N LYS A 225 -8.78 19.86 -3.53
CA LYS A 225 -7.34 20.14 -3.40
C LYS A 225 -6.55 19.82 -4.65
N ILE A 226 -6.94 18.79 -5.42
CA ILE A 226 -6.37 18.55 -6.75
C ILE A 226 -6.68 19.72 -7.67
N GLN A 227 -7.95 20.11 -7.77
CA GLN A 227 -8.39 21.22 -8.63
C GLN A 227 -7.76 22.57 -8.25
N ALA A 228 -7.54 22.79 -6.96
CA ALA A 228 -6.84 23.97 -6.46
C ALA A 228 -5.31 23.97 -6.75
N GLY A 229 -4.78 22.90 -7.32
CA GLY A 229 -3.35 22.78 -7.64
C GLY A 229 -2.44 22.61 -6.42
N TYR A 230 -2.97 22.16 -5.28
CA TYR A 230 -2.17 21.98 -4.07
C TYR A 230 -1.00 21.03 -4.27
N PHE A 231 -1.26 19.87 -4.85
CA PHE A 231 -0.27 18.81 -5.03
C PHE A 231 0.79 19.18 -6.08
N THR A 232 0.36 19.73 -7.23
CA THR A 232 1.28 20.23 -8.27
C THR A 232 2.11 21.41 -7.78
N GLY A 233 1.49 22.31 -6.98
CA GLY A 233 2.20 23.41 -6.30
C GLY A 233 3.30 22.91 -5.37
N LEU A 234 3.07 21.80 -4.67
CA LEU A 234 4.06 21.14 -3.82
C LEU A 234 5.09 20.31 -4.63
N GLY A 235 4.83 20.04 -5.92
CA GLY A 235 5.69 19.21 -6.78
C GLY A 235 5.47 17.69 -6.58
N VAL A 236 4.30 17.32 -6.08
CA VAL A 236 3.84 15.93 -5.95
C VAL A 236 3.24 15.47 -7.28
N ASN A 237 3.54 14.24 -7.67
CA ASN A 237 3.03 13.61 -8.89
C ASN A 237 2.52 12.18 -8.69
N VAL A 238 2.41 11.73 -7.43
CA VAL A 238 1.75 10.47 -7.04
C VAL A 238 0.93 10.71 -5.78
N LEU A 239 -0.37 10.41 -5.81
CA LEU A 239 -1.22 10.39 -4.62
C LEU A 239 -1.40 8.97 -4.13
N TRP A 240 -1.15 8.72 -2.85
CA TRP A 240 -1.60 7.53 -2.15
C TRP A 240 -2.83 7.90 -1.32
N LEU A 241 -3.98 7.32 -1.64
CA LEU A 241 -5.23 7.47 -0.88
C LEU A 241 -5.37 6.30 0.10
N SER A 242 -5.74 6.57 1.35
CA SER A 242 -6.13 5.52 2.30
C SER A 242 -7.24 4.66 1.71
N SER A 243 -7.37 3.42 2.20
CA SER A 243 -8.33 2.45 1.65
C SER A 243 -9.72 3.06 1.52
N PRO A 244 -10.30 3.07 0.32
CA PRO A 244 -11.65 3.60 0.10
C PRO A 244 -12.74 2.55 0.38
N VAL A 245 -12.37 1.33 0.79
CA VAL A 245 -13.31 0.22 0.99
C VAL A 245 -14.19 0.48 2.20
N ASP A 246 -15.47 0.07 2.10
CA ASP A 246 -16.48 0.14 3.13
C ASP A 246 -15.97 -0.37 4.50
N ALA A 247 -16.24 0.38 5.55
CA ALA A 247 -15.83 0.12 6.92
C ALA A 247 -17.05 -0.17 7.82
N PRO A 248 -16.87 -0.86 8.96
CA PRO A 248 -18.00 -1.22 9.81
C PRO A 248 -18.63 0.02 10.45
N ALA A 249 -19.95 0.00 10.52
CA ALA A 249 -20.68 0.95 11.37
C ALA A 249 -20.41 0.66 12.85
N GLY A 250 -20.50 1.72 13.68
CA GLY A 250 -20.34 1.61 15.13
C GLY A 250 -18.90 1.76 15.59
N LYS A 251 -18.62 1.25 16.78
CA LYS A 251 -17.35 1.44 17.48
C LYS A 251 -16.78 0.13 18.02
N TYR A 252 -15.47 0.01 17.98
CA TYR A 252 -14.75 -1.18 18.39
C TYR A 252 -13.61 -0.82 19.34
N ILE A 253 -13.37 -1.69 20.30
CA ILE A 253 -12.39 -1.42 21.35
C ILE A 253 -10.96 -1.70 20.86
N GLY A 254 -10.05 -0.75 21.04
CA GLY A 254 -8.63 -0.90 20.80
C GLY A 254 -7.90 -1.60 21.96
N ASP A 255 -6.60 -1.90 21.78
CA ASP A 255 -5.73 -2.47 22.84
C ASP A 255 -5.57 -1.56 24.04
N ASP A 256 -5.68 -0.27 23.81
CA ASP A 256 -5.52 0.80 24.81
C ASP A 256 -6.79 1.05 25.62
N GLY A 257 -7.87 0.31 25.35
CA GLY A 257 -9.15 0.42 26.02
C GLY A 257 -10.03 1.56 25.51
N HIS A 258 -9.61 2.30 24.48
CA HIS A 258 -10.40 3.33 23.83
C HIS A 258 -11.24 2.75 22.69
N TYR A 259 -12.34 3.43 22.33
CA TYR A 259 -13.16 3.07 21.21
C TYR A 259 -12.70 3.79 19.94
N TYR A 260 -12.70 3.06 18.83
CA TYR A 260 -12.36 3.52 17.49
C TYR A 260 -13.50 3.27 16.51
N THR A 261 -13.60 4.09 15.48
CA THR A 261 -14.38 3.82 14.28
C THR A 261 -13.47 3.35 13.14
N GLY A 262 -14.06 2.90 12.04
CA GLY A 262 -13.32 2.45 10.86
C GLY A 262 -12.72 3.57 9.99
N TYR A 263 -12.62 4.81 10.47
CA TYR A 263 -12.19 5.99 9.70
C TYR A 263 -10.87 5.85 8.94
N HIS A 264 -10.02 4.96 9.40
CA HIS A 264 -8.70 4.72 8.82
C HIS A 264 -8.72 3.81 7.58
N GLY A 265 -9.83 3.09 7.32
CA GLY A 265 -9.99 2.21 6.16
C GLY A 265 -9.35 0.81 6.30
N TYR A 266 -8.79 0.46 7.48
CA TYR A 266 -8.12 -0.84 7.70
C TYR A 266 -9.06 -1.93 8.29
N TRP A 267 -10.36 -1.69 8.34
CA TRP A 267 -11.35 -2.68 8.75
C TRP A 267 -12.38 -2.92 7.65
N PRO A 268 -11.98 -3.49 6.49
CA PRO A 268 -12.89 -3.62 5.35
C PRO A 268 -14.04 -4.56 5.65
N THR A 269 -15.26 -4.19 5.22
CA THR A 269 -16.48 -4.98 5.34
C THR A 269 -16.99 -5.45 4.00
N GLU A 270 -17.66 -4.60 3.22
CA GLU A 270 -18.12 -4.90 1.88
C GLU A 270 -17.02 -4.59 0.86
N LEU A 271 -16.27 -5.63 0.46
CA LEU A 271 -15.03 -5.47 -0.30
C LEU A 271 -15.19 -4.83 -1.69
N ASP A 272 -16.42 -4.75 -2.19
CA ASP A 272 -16.74 -4.18 -3.52
C ASP A 272 -17.36 -2.77 -3.46
N LYS A 273 -17.49 -2.19 -2.27
CA LYS A 273 -18.17 -0.92 -2.03
C LYS A 273 -17.19 0.14 -1.53
N VAL A 274 -17.39 1.40 -1.95
CA VAL A 274 -16.73 2.57 -1.36
C VAL A 274 -17.47 2.96 -0.08
N GLU A 275 -16.74 3.35 0.95
CA GLU A 275 -17.26 3.87 2.21
C GLU A 275 -18.08 5.14 1.96
N GLU A 276 -19.35 5.14 2.34
CA GLU A 276 -20.28 6.25 2.07
C GLU A 276 -19.91 7.56 2.78
N ARG A 277 -19.20 7.49 3.91
CA ARG A 277 -18.74 8.70 4.62
C ARG A 277 -17.61 9.44 3.91
N ILE A 278 -16.94 8.76 2.96
CA ILE A 278 -15.91 9.41 2.14
C ILE A 278 -16.36 9.62 0.69
N GLY A 279 -17.50 9.05 0.26
CA GLY A 279 -18.04 9.23 -1.08
C GLY A 279 -18.53 7.94 -1.73
N ASP A 280 -18.38 7.86 -3.04
CA ASP A 280 -18.78 6.71 -3.86
C ASP A 280 -17.75 6.41 -4.96
N LEU A 281 -17.97 5.34 -5.72
CA LEU A 281 -17.08 4.94 -6.81
C LEU A 281 -17.00 6.00 -7.91
N ALA A 282 -18.09 6.68 -8.22
CA ALA A 282 -18.11 7.70 -9.27
C ALA A 282 -17.24 8.91 -8.87
N LEU A 283 -17.31 9.32 -7.60
CA LEU A 283 -16.45 10.37 -7.06
C LEU A 283 -14.98 9.93 -7.00
N LEU A 284 -14.68 8.68 -6.63
CA LEU A 284 -13.33 8.14 -6.69
C LEU A 284 -12.78 8.17 -8.12
N GLN A 285 -13.56 7.75 -9.10
CA GLN A 285 -13.19 7.84 -10.52
C GLN A 285 -12.93 9.28 -10.96
N GLN A 286 -13.73 10.22 -10.48
CA GLN A 286 -13.53 11.65 -10.75
C GLN A 286 -12.22 12.16 -10.13
N VAL A 287 -11.89 11.76 -8.88
CA VAL A 287 -10.62 12.08 -8.22
C VAL A 287 -9.43 11.57 -9.06
N VAL A 288 -9.47 10.30 -9.48
CA VAL A 288 -8.42 9.71 -10.32
C VAL A 288 -8.29 10.42 -11.67
N SER A 289 -9.42 10.67 -12.33
CA SER A 289 -9.43 11.37 -13.64
C SER A 289 -8.88 12.79 -13.52
N GLU A 290 -9.23 13.54 -12.47
CA GLU A 290 -8.73 14.90 -12.29
C GLU A 290 -7.24 14.91 -11.92
N ALA A 291 -6.76 13.95 -11.12
CA ALA A 291 -5.34 13.75 -10.85
C ALA A 291 -4.56 13.49 -12.15
N HIS A 292 -5.07 12.61 -13.03
CA HIS A 292 -4.45 12.29 -14.31
C HIS A 292 -4.34 13.52 -15.23
N LYS A 293 -5.34 14.41 -15.27
CA LYS A 293 -5.27 15.66 -16.04
C LYS A 293 -4.13 16.56 -15.59
N GLN A 294 -3.71 16.45 -14.34
CA GLN A 294 -2.57 17.18 -13.79
C GLN A 294 -1.26 16.37 -13.78
N ASN A 295 -1.21 15.25 -14.52
CA ASN A 295 -0.08 14.30 -14.55
C ASN A 295 0.28 13.72 -13.17
N ILE A 296 -0.70 13.56 -12.30
CA ILE A 296 -0.57 12.93 -10.99
C ILE A 296 -1.09 11.49 -11.10
N LYS A 297 -0.27 10.50 -10.73
CA LYS A 297 -0.68 9.10 -10.60
C LYS A 297 -1.39 8.85 -9.27
N VAL A 298 -2.26 7.85 -9.24
CA VAL A 298 -3.01 7.51 -8.02
C VAL A 298 -2.74 6.06 -7.65
N ILE A 299 -2.32 5.82 -6.41
CA ILE A 299 -2.25 4.49 -5.80
C ILE A 299 -3.27 4.42 -4.66
N LEU A 300 -3.97 3.29 -4.57
CA LEU A 300 -4.92 3.04 -3.49
C LEU A 300 -4.28 2.15 -2.42
N ASP A 301 -4.61 2.40 -1.18
CA ASP A 301 -4.33 1.45 -0.11
C ASP A 301 -5.24 0.23 -0.27
N TYR A 302 -4.67 -0.97 -0.31
CA TYR A 302 -5.41 -2.22 -0.48
C TYR A 302 -5.12 -3.16 0.69
N VAL A 303 -6.14 -3.38 1.50
CA VAL A 303 -6.12 -4.27 2.67
C VAL A 303 -6.55 -5.66 2.23
N MET A 304 -5.59 -6.57 2.04
CA MET A 304 -5.87 -7.93 1.60
C MET A 304 -5.78 -8.96 2.73
N ASN A 305 -5.10 -8.66 3.82
CA ASN A 305 -4.79 -9.60 4.88
C ASN A 305 -6.06 -10.11 5.60
N HIS A 306 -6.99 -9.21 5.89
CA HIS A 306 -8.14 -9.50 6.75
C HIS A 306 -9.38 -8.71 6.31
N VAL A 307 -10.49 -9.07 6.91
CA VAL A 307 -11.74 -8.28 6.89
C VAL A 307 -12.23 -8.06 8.30
N HIS A 308 -13.23 -7.23 8.47
CA HIS A 308 -13.96 -7.14 9.73
C HIS A 308 -14.93 -8.33 9.88
N ASP A 309 -15.23 -8.80 11.09
CA ASP A 309 -16.12 -9.96 11.35
C ASP A 309 -17.57 -9.71 10.92
N SER A 310 -17.96 -8.43 10.77
CA SER A 310 -19.25 -8.06 10.17
C SER A 310 -19.32 -8.32 8.66
N SER A 311 -18.19 -8.54 7.99
CA SER A 311 -18.10 -8.72 6.54
C SER A 311 -19.01 -9.85 6.03
N PRO A 312 -19.83 -9.61 5.00
CA PRO A 312 -20.59 -10.67 4.32
C PRO A 312 -19.68 -11.77 3.76
N THR A 313 -18.47 -11.42 3.30
CA THR A 313 -17.50 -12.39 2.77
C THR A 313 -17.08 -13.38 3.85
N TYR A 314 -16.76 -12.92 5.06
CA TYR A 314 -16.44 -13.79 6.19
C TYR A 314 -17.64 -14.66 6.62
N LYS A 315 -18.81 -14.04 6.78
CA LYS A 315 -20.03 -14.75 7.22
C LYS A 315 -20.45 -15.86 6.26
N SER A 316 -20.25 -15.65 4.96
CA SER A 316 -20.64 -16.61 3.93
C SER A 316 -19.56 -17.68 3.64
N ASN A 317 -18.29 -17.40 3.94
CA ASN A 317 -17.16 -18.22 3.53
C ASN A 317 -16.16 -18.42 4.68
N GLY A 318 -16.60 -18.76 5.89
CA GLY A 318 -15.73 -18.92 7.06
C GLY A 318 -14.52 -19.86 6.84
N GLY A 319 -14.63 -20.85 5.94
CA GLY A 319 -13.53 -21.73 5.55
C GLY A 319 -12.42 -21.06 4.70
N TRP A 320 -12.60 -19.81 4.30
CA TRP A 320 -11.58 -19.01 3.59
C TRP A 320 -10.63 -18.28 4.53
N PHE A 321 -10.87 -18.37 5.83
CA PHE A 321 -10.13 -17.62 6.84
C PHE A 321 -9.43 -18.60 7.80
N TRP A 322 -8.30 -18.17 8.32
CA TRP A 322 -7.64 -18.88 9.40
C TRP A 322 -8.53 -18.92 10.65
N SER A 323 -8.54 -20.04 11.35
CA SER A 323 -9.23 -20.11 12.63
C SER A 323 -8.55 -19.18 13.64
N LEU A 324 -9.36 -18.44 14.41
CA LEU A 324 -8.86 -17.69 15.57
C LEU A 324 -8.18 -18.62 16.59
N GLN A 325 -8.57 -19.91 16.64
CA GLN A 325 -7.97 -20.89 17.53
C GLN A 325 -6.79 -21.61 16.86
N TYR A 326 -5.62 -21.55 17.48
CA TYR A 326 -4.41 -22.23 17.04
C TYR A 326 -3.58 -22.71 18.24
N GLY A 327 -3.17 -23.99 18.25
CA GLY A 327 -2.39 -24.56 19.35
C GLY A 327 -3.09 -24.53 20.71
N GLY A 328 -4.43 -24.52 20.72
CA GLY A 328 -5.25 -24.50 21.95
C GLY A 328 -5.42 -23.13 22.60
N LYS A 329 -5.06 -22.04 21.87
CA LYS A 329 -5.19 -20.64 22.31
C LYS A 329 -5.74 -19.77 21.19
N GLU A 330 -6.24 -18.59 21.53
CA GLU A 330 -6.55 -17.57 20.52
C GLU A 330 -5.25 -17.05 19.88
N CYS A 331 -5.21 -17.10 18.56
CA CYS A 331 -4.08 -16.68 17.76
C CYS A 331 -4.26 -15.22 17.31
N VAL A 332 -4.24 -14.30 18.28
CA VAL A 332 -4.18 -12.87 18.04
C VAL A 332 -2.70 -12.46 18.01
N CYS A 333 -2.31 -11.69 17.00
CA CYS A 333 -0.94 -11.24 16.83
C CYS A 333 -0.48 -10.39 18.04
N GLY A 334 0.65 -10.74 18.66
CA GLY A 334 1.15 -10.09 19.88
C GLY A 334 0.42 -10.51 21.16
N GLY A 335 -0.72 -11.20 21.08
CA GLY A 335 -1.45 -11.73 22.23
C GLY A 335 -1.24 -13.21 22.45
N GLY A 336 -1.61 -14.05 21.49
CA GLY A 336 -1.44 -15.49 21.53
C GLY A 336 -0.49 -16.04 20.48
N CYS A 337 -0.23 -15.28 19.41
CA CYS A 337 0.69 -15.62 18.33
C CYS A 337 1.69 -14.49 18.09
N THR A 338 2.83 -14.80 17.49
CA THR A 338 3.87 -13.80 17.18
C THR A 338 3.58 -13.05 15.90
N TRP A 339 4.04 -11.78 15.84
CA TRP A 339 4.01 -10.93 14.66
C TRP A 339 5.04 -11.31 13.58
N ASP A 340 6.11 -12.05 13.93
CA ASP A 340 7.32 -12.06 13.12
C ASP A 340 7.74 -13.46 12.65
N PHE A 341 7.19 -14.55 13.21
CA PHE A 341 7.62 -15.90 12.90
C PHE A 341 6.51 -16.77 12.31
N SER A 342 6.85 -17.46 11.19
CA SER A 342 5.96 -18.46 10.57
C SER A 342 5.83 -19.71 11.45
N PRO A 343 4.68 -20.39 11.45
CA PRO A 343 3.50 -20.08 10.64
C PRO A 343 2.52 -19.10 11.32
N GLU A 344 2.87 -18.54 12.47
CA GLU A 344 1.95 -17.71 13.24
C GLU A 344 1.70 -16.37 12.59
N LYS A 345 2.72 -15.74 12.00
CA LYS A 345 2.59 -14.42 11.37
C LYS A 345 1.67 -14.39 10.14
N GLU A 346 1.52 -15.52 9.43
CA GLU A 346 0.63 -15.62 8.26
C GLU A 346 -0.78 -16.09 8.60
N ARG A 347 -1.11 -16.18 9.89
CA ARG A 347 -2.41 -16.71 10.33
C ARG A 347 -2.99 -16.04 11.56
N CYS A 348 -2.22 -15.18 12.23
CA CYS A 348 -2.73 -14.51 13.41
C CYS A 348 -3.68 -13.37 13.02
N TRP A 349 -4.80 -13.30 13.72
CA TRP A 349 -5.73 -12.19 13.57
C TRP A 349 -5.17 -10.93 14.24
N PHE A 350 -5.24 -9.79 13.61
CA PHE A 350 -4.77 -8.54 14.22
C PHE A 350 -5.61 -8.15 15.44
N ARG A 351 -6.90 -8.51 15.42
CA ARG A 351 -7.86 -8.43 16.53
C ARG A 351 -8.82 -9.60 16.43
N SER A 352 -9.48 -9.92 17.53
CA SER A 352 -10.48 -11.01 17.54
C SER A 352 -11.67 -10.75 16.61
N TYR A 353 -11.87 -9.49 16.18
CA TYR A 353 -12.88 -9.09 15.22
C TYR A 353 -12.34 -8.85 13.81
N LEU A 354 -11.07 -9.21 13.51
CA LEU A 354 -10.45 -9.08 12.19
C LEU A 354 -10.01 -10.46 11.66
N PRO A 355 -10.95 -11.26 11.14
CA PRO A 355 -10.66 -12.56 10.53
C PRO A 355 -9.60 -12.43 9.43
N ASP A 356 -8.54 -13.23 9.56
CA ASP A 356 -7.40 -13.25 8.65
C ASP A 356 -7.64 -14.25 7.52
N PHE A 357 -7.42 -13.81 6.26
CA PHE A 357 -7.58 -14.67 5.09
C PHE A 357 -6.54 -15.79 5.04
N ASN A 358 -7.00 -17.00 4.77
CA ASN A 358 -6.16 -18.15 4.48
C ASN A 358 -5.96 -18.28 2.96
N PHE A 359 -4.90 -17.69 2.42
CA PHE A 359 -4.63 -17.77 0.98
C PHE A 359 -3.97 -19.08 0.53
N THR A 360 -3.77 -20.06 1.44
CA THR A 360 -3.54 -21.45 1.03
C THR A 360 -4.80 -22.07 0.42
N VAL A 361 -5.99 -21.54 0.77
CA VAL A 361 -7.28 -21.88 0.16
C VAL A 361 -7.38 -21.15 -1.19
N GLN A 362 -7.32 -21.92 -2.28
CA GLN A 362 -7.33 -21.39 -3.65
C GLN A 362 -8.55 -20.51 -3.94
N ALA A 363 -9.73 -20.88 -3.43
CA ALA A 363 -10.97 -20.09 -3.62
C ALA A 363 -10.87 -18.71 -2.97
N ALA A 364 -10.34 -18.64 -1.74
CA ALA A 364 -10.10 -17.38 -1.03
C ALA A 364 -9.11 -16.50 -1.78
N ARG A 365 -7.98 -17.08 -2.19
CA ARG A 365 -6.93 -16.39 -2.94
C ARG A 365 -7.45 -15.88 -4.28
N GLY A 366 -8.16 -16.71 -5.03
CA GLY A 366 -8.75 -16.33 -6.33
C GLY A 366 -9.77 -15.22 -6.20
N TYR A 367 -10.64 -15.26 -5.18
CA TYR A 367 -11.61 -14.21 -4.89
C TYR A 367 -10.91 -12.87 -4.56
N SER A 368 -9.94 -12.88 -3.64
CA SER A 368 -9.22 -11.67 -3.23
C SER A 368 -8.42 -11.04 -4.38
N VAL A 369 -7.75 -11.85 -5.20
CA VAL A 369 -7.06 -11.37 -6.41
C VAL A 369 -8.05 -10.76 -7.41
N ALA A 370 -9.20 -11.42 -7.64
CA ALA A 370 -10.23 -10.89 -8.55
C ALA A 370 -10.81 -9.55 -8.04
N ASN A 371 -11.00 -9.41 -6.72
CA ASN A 371 -11.40 -8.15 -6.10
C ASN A 371 -10.35 -7.04 -6.31
N ALA A 372 -9.07 -7.33 -6.13
CA ALA A 372 -7.99 -6.37 -6.41
C ALA A 372 -7.99 -5.91 -7.88
N ILE A 373 -8.19 -6.85 -8.82
CA ILE A 373 -8.30 -6.54 -10.25
C ILE A 373 -9.52 -5.66 -10.54
N LYS A 374 -10.66 -5.94 -9.89
CA LYS A 374 -11.86 -5.11 -9.98
C LYS A 374 -11.56 -3.67 -9.54
N TRP A 375 -10.96 -3.47 -8.35
CA TRP A 375 -10.56 -2.15 -7.86
C TRP A 375 -9.62 -1.43 -8.81
N ALA A 376 -8.59 -2.13 -9.35
CA ALA A 376 -7.67 -1.54 -10.31
C ALA A 376 -8.36 -1.06 -11.58
N LYS A 377 -9.37 -1.81 -12.07
CA LYS A 377 -10.13 -1.46 -13.28
C LYS A 377 -11.15 -0.35 -13.01
N ASP A 378 -11.97 -0.53 -11.99
CA ASP A 378 -13.13 0.33 -11.74
C ASP A 378 -12.71 1.72 -11.25
N SER A 379 -11.69 1.82 -10.41
CA SER A 379 -11.19 3.12 -9.93
C SER A 379 -10.36 3.89 -10.96
N GLY A 380 -9.72 3.19 -11.90
CA GLY A 380 -8.73 3.79 -12.80
C GLY A 380 -7.35 4.02 -12.18
N ALA A 381 -7.11 3.58 -10.94
CA ALA A 381 -5.83 3.75 -10.22
C ALA A 381 -4.63 3.15 -10.98
N ASP A 382 -3.45 3.67 -10.71
CA ASP A 382 -2.18 3.31 -11.36
C ASP A 382 -1.35 2.32 -10.54
N GLY A 383 -1.73 2.05 -9.30
CA GLY A 383 -1.02 1.14 -8.42
C GLY A 383 -1.75 0.88 -7.11
N PHE A 384 -1.17 -0.01 -6.29
CA PHE A 384 -1.58 -0.26 -4.91
C PHE A 384 -0.42 -0.10 -3.93
N ARG A 385 -0.73 0.45 -2.77
CA ARG A 385 0.00 0.15 -1.55
C ARG A 385 -0.66 -1.07 -0.90
N LEU A 386 0.08 -2.13 -0.71
CA LEU A 386 -0.40 -3.36 -0.08
C LEU A 386 -0.09 -3.34 1.40
N ASP A 387 -1.15 -3.44 2.20
CA ASP A 387 -1.08 -3.45 3.65
C ASP A 387 -0.50 -4.77 4.17
N ALA A 388 0.26 -4.74 5.27
CA ALA A 388 0.63 -5.90 6.07
C ALA A 388 1.21 -7.10 5.28
N VAL A 389 2.06 -6.86 4.29
CA VAL A 389 2.57 -7.88 3.33
C VAL A 389 3.23 -9.08 4.01
N LYS A 390 3.89 -8.89 5.17
CA LYS A 390 4.54 -10.00 5.89
C LYS A 390 3.57 -11.04 6.45
N HIS A 391 2.27 -10.73 6.46
CA HIS A 391 1.23 -11.55 7.07
C HIS A 391 0.45 -12.39 6.05
N ILE A 392 0.77 -12.30 4.76
CA ILE A 392 0.10 -13.09 3.70
C ILE A 392 1.03 -14.11 3.06
N GLU A 393 0.45 -15.13 2.44
CA GLU A 393 1.18 -16.11 1.64
C GLU A 393 1.71 -15.52 0.33
N LEU A 394 2.96 -15.82 -0.01
CA LEU A 394 3.63 -15.33 -1.23
C LEU A 394 2.87 -15.67 -2.53
N SER A 395 2.09 -16.75 -2.53
CA SER A 395 1.27 -17.16 -3.67
C SER A 395 0.24 -16.10 -4.07
N TRP A 396 -0.29 -15.36 -3.08
CA TRP A 396 -1.21 -14.26 -3.36
C TRP A 396 -0.55 -13.14 -4.17
N LEU A 397 0.68 -12.76 -3.81
CA LEU A 397 1.44 -11.72 -4.52
C LEU A 397 1.76 -12.12 -5.97
N THR A 398 2.14 -13.38 -6.18
CA THR A 398 2.45 -13.89 -7.53
C THR A 398 1.21 -13.97 -8.40
N ASP A 399 0.08 -14.43 -7.84
CA ASP A 399 -1.19 -14.49 -8.54
C ASP A 399 -1.72 -13.07 -8.86
N LEU A 400 -1.61 -12.12 -7.91
CA LEU A 400 -1.98 -10.73 -8.16
C LEU A 400 -1.14 -10.10 -9.28
N ARG A 401 0.21 -10.21 -9.24
CA ARG A 401 1.07 -9.65 -10.28
C ARG A 401 0.76 -10.25 -11.65
N THR A 402 0.54 -11.54 -11.70
CA THR A 402 0.16 -12.24 -12.94
C THR A 402 -1.17 -11.71 -13.48
N ALA A 403 -2.18 -11.61 -12.64
CA ALA A 403 -3.50 -11.11 -13.02
C ALA A 403 -3.46 -9.64 -13.47
N LEU A 404 -2.72 -8.78 -12.77
CA LEU A 404 -2.53 -7.38 -13.16
C LEU A 404 -1.89 -7.26 -14.54
N ASN A 405 -0.81 -8.00 -14.79
CA ASN A 405 -0.12 -7.96 -16.07
C ASN A 405 -1.00 -8.44 -17.24
N GLN A 406 -1.94 -9.35 -16.98
CA GLN A 406 -2.84 -9.90 -17.99
C GLN A 406 -4.11 -9.08 -18.20
N GLN A 407 -4.62 -8.42 -17.15
CA GLN A 407 -5.99 -7.91 -17.14
C GLN A 407 -6.10 -6.40 -16.97
N VAL A 408 -5.03 -5.72 -16.56
CA VAL A 408 -5.03 -4.27 -16.31
C VAL A 408 -4.06 -3.60 -17.29
N SER A 409 -4.64 -2.94 -18.31
CA SER A 409 -3.86 -2.18 -19.28
C SER A 409 -3.65 -0.74 -18.80
N ARG A 410 -2.39 -0.30 -18.75
CA ARG A 410 -2.00 1.08 -18.43
C ARG A 410 -0.81 1.47 -19.32
N PRO A 411 -0.61 2.76 -19.63
CA PRO A 411 0.59 3.22 -20.34
C PRO A 411 1.89 2.86 -19.62
N GLN A 412 1.88 2.88 -18.29
CA GLN A 412 2.97 2.44 -17.42
C GLN A 412 2.60 1.13 -16.70
N LYS A 413 3.61 0.45 -16.16
CA LYS A 413 3.40 -0.70 -15.31
C LYS A 413 2.56 -0.33 -14.08
N PHE A 414 1.58 -1.17 -13.72
CA PHE A 414 0.82 -1.02 -12.49
C PHE A 414 1.74 -1.22 -11.29
N TYR A 415 1.90 -0.19 -10.46
CA TYR A 415 2.87 -0.18 -9.37
C TYR A 415 2.35 -0.89 -8.13
N LEU A 416 3.17 -1.76 -7.56
CA LEU A 416 2.89 -2.43 -6.30
C LEU A 416 3.99 -2.10 -5.29
N VAL A 417 3.66 -1.34 -4.27
CA VAL A 417 4.53 -1.09 -3.13
C VAL A 417 3.92 -1.72 -1.88
N GLY A 418 4.72 -2.51 -1.14
CA GLY A 418 4.26 -3.22 0.05
C GLY A 418 4.64 -2.53 1.35
N GLU A 419 3.88 -2.81 2.39
CA GLU A 419 4.25 -2.49 3.77
C GLU A 419 4.66 -3.77 4.50
N THR A 420 5.90 -3.77 5.02
CA THR A 420 6.41 -4.77 5.96
C THR A 420 7.08 -4.04 7.11
N TYR A 421 6.33 -3.83 8.20
CA TYR A 421 6.83 -3.13 9.39
C TYR A 421 7.90 -3.99 10.07
N THR A 422 9.18 -3.71 9.80
CA THR A 422 10.34 -4.41 10.34
C THR A 422 11.64 -3.64 10.09
N ASN A 423 12.68 -3.93 10.88
CA ASN A 423 14.05 -3.48 10.61
C ASN A 423 14.88 -4.53 9.85
N ASP A 424 14.31 -5.70 9.57
CA ASP A 424 14.99 -6.76 8.83
C ASP A 424 14.89 -6.54 7.32
N LYS A 425 15.98 -6.06 6.73
CA LYS A 425 16.11 -5.87 5.28
C LYS A 425 15.96 -7.18 4.49
N GLY A 426 16.34 -8.31 5.08
CA GLY A 426 16.21 -9.63 4.47
C GLY A 426 14.74 -10.03 4.32
N LEU A 427 13.94 -9.81 5.37
CA LEU A 427 12.50 -10.05 5.33
C LEU A 427 11.82 -9.13 4.30
N ILE A 428 12.14 -7.84 4.29
CA ILE A 428 11.60 -6.90 3.28
C ILE A 428 11.91 -7.39 1.86
N LYS A 429 13.15 -7.82 1.61
CA LYS A 429 13.60 -8.25 0.28
C LYS A 429 12.87 -9.48 -0.25
N GLN A 430 12.38 -10.37 0.62
CA GLN A 430 11.68 -11.61 0.21
C GLN A 430 10.45 -11.35 -0.66
N TYR A 431 9.77 -10.23 -0.48
CA TYR A 431 8.54 -9.89 -1.21
C TYR A 431 8.79 -9.04 -2.47
N ILE A 432 10.05 -8.66 -2.73
CA ILE A 432 10.41 -7.80 -3.86
C ILE A 432 10.86 -8.65 -5.03
N ASN A 433 10.07 -8.68 -6.07
CA ASN A 433 10.41 -9.19 -7.39
C ASN A 433 9.53 -8.48 -8.42
N PRO A 434 10.03 -7.42 -9.09
CA PRO A 434 9.22 -6.62 -10.00
C PRO A 434 8.59 -7.41 -11.17
N SER A 435 9.12 -8.58 -11.52
CA SER A 435 8.55 -9.41 -12.58
C SER A 435 7.39 -10.30 -12.10
N SER A 436 7.36 -10.70 -10.83
CA SER A 436 6.41 -11.69 -10.31
C SER A 436 5.70 -11.32 -9.01
N MET A 437 6.15 -10.28 -8.29
CA MET A 437 5.57 -9.84 -7.02
C MET A 437 5.57 -8.30 -6.94
N LEU A 438 6.13 -7.74 -5.87
CA LEU A 438 6.18 -6.30 -5.63
C LEU A 438 7.27 -5.61 -6.44
N ASP A 439 7.02 -4.37 -6.84
CA ASP A 439 8.04 -3.48 -7.41
C ASP A 439 9.00 -2.95 -6.36
N GLY A 440 8.52 -2.78 -5.13
CA GLY A 440 9.27 -2.34 -3.98
C GLY A 440 8.48 -2.47 -2.69
N GLN A 441 9.08 -2.04 -1.60
CA GLN A 441 8.45 -1.92 -0.31
C GLN A 441 8.86 -0.62 0.37
N PHE A 442 8.15 -0.19 1.41
CA PHE A 442 8.59 0.90 2.26
C PHE A 442 9.85 0.50 3.05
N ASP A 443 10.91 1.32 2.91
CA ASP A 443 12.22 1.05 3.52
C ASP A 443 12.25 1.57 4.97
N PHE A 444 11.67 0.81 5.89
CA PHE A 444 11.64 1.10 7.32
C PHE A 444 13.05 1.21 7.92
N PRO A 445 14.04 0.36 7.57
CA PRO A 445 15.41 0.50 8.05
C PRO A 445 16.06 1.83 7.62
N LEU A 446 15.86 2.27 6.37
CA LEU A 446 16.33 3.58 5.92
C LEU A 446 15.64 4.72 6.68
N ARG A 447 14.33 4.62 6.85
CA ARG A 447 13.54 5.58 7.65
C ARG A 447 14.11 5.73 9.07
N ALA A 448 14.29 4.63 9.77
CA ALA A 448 14.81 4.65 11.14
C ALA A 448 16.21 5.29 11.19
N THR A 449 17.07 5.00 10.20
CA THR A 449 18.40 5.59 10.14
C THR A 449 18.36 7.09 9.88
N LEU A 450 17.54 7.57 8.92
CA LEU A 450 17.39 9.01 8.64
C LEU A 450 16.83 9.77 9.86
N VAL A 451 15.79 9.22 10.48
CA VAL A 451 15.16 9.83 11.67
C VAL A 451 16.16 9.91 12.81
N ARG A 452 16.81 8.80 13.16
CA ARG A 452 17.76 8.74 14.26
C ARG A 452 18.93 9.70 14.06
N THR A 453 19.52 9.69 12.85
CA THR A 453 20.72 10.48 12.60
C THR A 453 20.44 11.95 12.33
N ILE A 454 19.37 12.30 11.63
CA ILE A 454 19.09 13.68 11.23
C ILE A 454 18.13 14.38 12.20
N LEU A 455 16.95 13.82 12.45
CA LEU A 455 15.96 14.47 13.28
C LEU A 455 16.34 14.43 14.76
N MET A 456 16.63 13.24 15.28
CA MET A 456 16.95 13.03 16.70
C MET A 456 18.40 13.37 17.03
N ARG A 457 19.29 13.48 16.03
CA ARG A 457 20.76 13.77 16.19
C ARG A 457 21.46 12.74 17.07
N GLN A 458 20.96 11.51 17.05
CA GLN A 458 21.59 10.36 17.69
C GLN A 458 22.53 9.65 16.73
N GLY A 459 23.71 9.25 17.21
CA GLY A 459 24.77 8.77 16.33
C GLY A 459 25.39 9.89 15.48
N THR A 460 26.02 9.53 14.37
CA THR A 460 26.77 10.44 13.49
C THR A 460 26.40 10.22 12.02
N PHE A 461 26.86 11.09 11.12
CA PHE A 461 26.74 10.81 9.69
C PHE A 461 27.63 9.65 9.21
N TYR A 462 28.60 9.18 10.00
CA TYR A 462 29.28 7.91 9.72
C TYR A 462 28.31 6.73 9.80
N ASP A 463 27.35 6.74 10.74
CA ASP A 463 26.33 5.70 10.86
C ASP A 463 25.39 5.73 9.65
N LEU A 464 24.99 6.94 9.19
CA LEU A 464 24.16 7.11 8.00
C LEU A 464 24.90 6.60 6.76
N GLU A 465 26.14 6.99 6.53
CA GLU A 465 26.92 6.55 5.37
C GLU A 465 27.16 5.03 5.38
N SER A 466 27.48 4.46 6.53
CA SER A 466 27.61 3.01 6.69
C SER A 466 26.33 2.28 6.28
N PHE A 467 25.18 2.79 6.72
CA PHE A 467 23.89 2.23 6.33
C PHE A 467 23.64 2.39 4.82
N LEU A 468 23.80 3.60 4.28
CA LEU A 468 23.54 3.88 2.86
C LEU A 468 24.42 3.04 1.94
N SER A 469 25.72 2.92 2.24
CA SER A 469 26.65 2.08 1.47
C SER A 469 26.25 0.60 1.46
N ALA A 470 25.70 0.09 2.58
CA ALA A 470 25.18 -1.27 2.69
C ALA A 470 23.75 -1.40 2.11
N ASN A 471 23.06 -0.30 1.83
CA ASN A 471 21.70 -0.28 1.28
C ASN A 471 21.68 -0.05 -0.23
N ASP A 472 22.68 0.64 -0.77
CA ASP A 472 22.80 0.92 -2.20
C ASP A 472 22.79 -0.39 -3.00
N GLY A 473 21.76 -0.57 -3.84
CA GLY A 473 21.56 -1.78 -4.64
C GLY A 473 21.15 -3.06 -3.88
N TYR A 474 20.96 -3.01 -2.56
CA TYR A 474 20.63 -4.19 -1.74
C TYR A 474 19.37 -4.91 -2.19
N TYR A 475 18.32 -4.17 -2.51
CA TYR A 475 17.03 -4.74 -2.93
C TYR A 475 16.99 -5.15 -4.40
N GLY A 476 18.03 -4.87 -5.17
CA GLY A 476 18.15 -5.20 -6.59
C GLY A 476 17.90 -4.00 -7.51
N SER A 477 18.52 -4.02 -8.70
CA SER A 477 18.52 -2.89 -9.66
C SER A 477 17.14 -2.57 -10.25
N GLY A 478 16.22 -3.53 -10.23
CA GLY A 478 14.85 -3.35 -10.75
C GLY A 478 13.84 -2.91 -9.68
N SER A 479 14.24 -2.88 -8.40
CA SER A 479 13.34 -2.48 -7.32
C SER A 479 13.15 -0.97 -7.27
N ILE A 480 11.93 -0.54 -6.92
CA ILE A 480 11.58 0.87 -6.69
C ILE A 480 11.05 0.99 -5.28
N MET A 481 11.94 1.28 -4.33
CA MET A 481 11.62 1.32 -2.91
C MET A 481 10.85 2.60 -2.56
N GLY A 482 9.81 2.47 -1.74
CA GLY A 482 9.16 3.59 -1.08
C GLY A 482 10.05 4.11 0.04
N THR A 483 10.63 5.30 -0.11
CA THR A 483 11.45 5.91 0.93
C THR A 483 10.63 6.93 1.72
N PHE A 484 10.83 7.03 3.04
CA PHE A 484 10.01 7.90 3.89
C PHE A 484 10.71 8.27 5.19
N ILE A 485 10.17 9.26 5.89
CA ILE A 485 10.60 9.67 7.24
C ILE A 485 9.43 9.64 8.24
N GLY A 486 8.18 9.79 7.77
CA GLY A 486 6.96 9.71 8.57
C GLY A 486 5.84 8.99 7.84
N ASN A 487 4.91 8.37 8.59
CA ASN A 487 3.69 7.76 8.11
C ASN A 487 2.60 7.79 9.19
N HIS A 488 1.46 7.15 8.92
CA HIS A 488 0.28 7.14 9.79
C HIS A 488 0.38 6.21 11.02
N ASP A 489 1.44 5.40 11.14
CA ASP A 489 1.65 4.44 12.24
C ASP A 489 2.71 4.91 13.25
N LEU A 490 3.33 6.04 12.98
CA LEU A 490 4.48 6.54 13.73
C LEU A 490 4.25 7.99 14.20
N PRO A 491 4.90 8.43 15.29
CA PRO A 491 4.85 9.82 15.72
C PRO A 491 5.27 10.79 14.62
N ARG A 492 4.68 11.97 14.63
CA ARG A 492 4.98 13.02 13.66
C ARG A 492 6.43 13.47 13.73
N ILE A 493 7.03 13.65 12.57
CA ILE A 493 8.47 13.90 12.40
C ILE A 493 8.94 15.19 13.09
N VAL A 494 8.09 16.21 13.21
CA VAL A 494 8.45 17.47 13.88
C VAL A 494 8.72 17.26 15.36
N ASN A 495 8.00 16.32 16.01
CA ASN A 495 8.18 16.01 17.43
C ASN A 495 9.39 15.08 17.69
N LEU A 496 9.89 14.41 16.65
CA LEU A 496 11.18 13.70 16.66
C LEU A 496 12.37 14.67 16.47
N ALA A 497 12.11 15.84 15.86
CA ALA A 497 13.10 16.85 15.51
C ALA A 497 13.31 17.91 16.63
N GLU A 498 12.57 17.84 17.73
CA GLU A 498 12.71 18.76 18.84
C GLU A 498 14.09 18.70 19.49
N ASP A 499 14.46 19.72 20.26
CA ASP A 499 15.75 19.78 20.98
C ASP A 499 15.94 18.56 21.88
N THR A 500 14.85 18.10 22.50
CA THR A 500 14.76 16.82 23.19
C THR A 500 13.69 15.99 22.49
N PRO A 501 14.08 14.98 21.67
CA PRO A 501 13.12 14.11 20.99
C PRO A 501 12.17 13.46 22.00
N GLN A 502 10.87 13.46 21.68
CA GLN A 502 9.85 12.95 22.58
C GLN A 502 9.61 11.44 22.43
N PHE A 503 10.16 10.84 21.39
CA PHE A 503 9.97 9.43 21.02
C PHE A 503 11.29 8.83 20.52
N GLY A 504 11.41 7.50 20.55
CA GLY A 504 12.46 6.76 19.85
C GLY A 504 12.20 6.63 18.35
N ASP A 505 13.20 6.21 17.60
CA ASP A 505 13.10 6.02 16.13
C ASP A 505 12.16 4.86 15.73
N TRP A 506 11.94 3.90 16.63
CA TRP A 506 10.99 2.79 16.48
C TRP A 506 9.78 2.88 17.44
N ASP A 507 9.69 3.96 18.22
CA ASP A 507 8.58 4.14 19.14
C ASP A 507 7.28 4.39 18.35
N SER A 508 6.24 3.64 18.66
CA SER A 508 4.90 3.85 18.08
C SER A 508 4.18 5.09 18.62
N GLY A 509 4.74 5.72 19.69
CA GLY A 509 4.14 6.88 20.32
C GLY A 509 2.89 6.61 21.16
N LYS A 510 2.53 5.35 21.40
CA LYS A 510 1.30 4.95 22.14
C LYS A 510 1.20 5.62 23.53
N SER A 511 2.31 5.82 24.23
CA SER A 511 2.34 6.48 25.53
C SER A 511 1.82 7.92 25.51
N ARG A 512 1.75 8.54 24.33
CA ARG A 512 1.29 9.91 24.10
C ARG A 512 0.23 10.00 22.99
N ALA A 513 -0.57 8.96 22.85
CA ALA A 513 -1.67 8.88 21.90
C ALA A 513 -2.93 9.59 22.39
N TRP A 514 -3.15 9.57 23.70
CA TRP A 514 -4.37 10.08 24.36
C TRP A 514 -4.08 11.15 25.42
N ASN A 515 -2.96 11.02 26.11
CA ASN A 515 -2.57 11.89 27.20
C ASN A 515 -1.20 12.51 26.92
N ASN A 516 -0.94 13.70 27.48
CA ASN A 516 0.31 14.43 27.25
C ASN A 516 0.65 14.60 25.77
N LEU A 517 -0.38 14.90 24.96
CA LEU A 517 -0.24 15.02 23.52
C LEU A 517 0.87 16.00 23.15
N PRO A 518 1.71 15.70 22.15
CA PRO A 518 2.73 16.63 21.69
C PRO A 518 2.11 17.91 21.15
N TRP A 519 2.67 19.03 21.54
CA TRP A 519 2.28 20.33 20.99
C TRP A 519 3.02 20.64 19.70
N GLN A 520 2.47 21.60 18.97
CA GLN A 520 3.10 22.16 17.79
C GLN A 520 4.31 22.98 18.25
N PRO A 521 5.57 22.67 17.83
CA PRO A 521 6.72 23.47 18.18
C PRO A 521 6.57 24.92 17.71
N SER A 522 6.94 25.87 18.59
CA SER A 522 6.86 27.32 18.32
C SER A 522 8.19 27.94 17.90
N TYR A 523 9.25 27.12 17.73
CA TYR A 523 10.60 27.56 17.39
C TYR A 523 11.09 26.91 16.10
N ASP A 524 11.98 27.59 15.39
CA ASP A 524 12.42 27.24 14.04
C ASP A 524 13.29 25.96 13.95
N ARG A 525 14.06 25.65 15.00
CA ARG A 525 15.05 24.55 14.95
C ARG A 525 14.44 23.19 14.61
N ALA A 526 13.25 22.86 15.14
CA ALA A 526 12.57 21.60 14.83
C ALA A 526 12.23 21.54 13.34
N TYR A 527 11.67 22.60 12.79
CA TYR A 527 11.31 22.67 11.35
C TYR A 527 12.56 22.67 10.44
N GLN A 528 13.64 23.33 10.85
CA GLN A 528 14.90 23.32 10.10
C GLN A 528 15.48 21.91 10.02
N ARG A 529 15.47 21.13 11.11
CA ARG A 529 15.91 19.73 11.13
C ARG A 529 15.03 18.85 10.25
N VAL A 530 13.70 19.05 10.28
CA VAL A 530 12.77 18.41 9.34
C VAL A 530 13.14 18.76 7.90
N GLY A 531 13.50 20.02 7.62
CA GLY A 531 13.99 20.45 6.31
C GLY A 531 15.24 19.74 5.83
N VAL A 532 16.22 19.49 6.74
CA VAL A 532 17.43 18.69 6.41
C VAL A 532 17.05 17.22 6.12
N ALA A 533 16.11 16.66 6.88
CA ALA A 533 15.64 15.29 6.64
C ALA A 533 14.89 15.16 5.30
N PHE A 534 14.06 16.15 4.93
CA PHE A 534 13.45 16.20 3.59
C PHE A 534 14.49 16.38 2.49
N ALA A 535 15.55 17.18 2.71
CA ALA A 535 16.63 17.30 1.75
C ALA A 535 17.34 15.96 1.51
N ALA A 536 17.59 15.17 2.56
CA ALA A 536 18.12 13.82 2.44
C ALA A 536 17.12 12.89 1.71
N LEU A 537 15.87 12.84 2.15
CA LEU A 537 14.82 11.98 1.58
C LEU A 537 14.62 12.25 0.08
N LEU A 538 14.50 13.51 -0.32
CA LEU A 538 14.18 13.92 -1.68
C LEU A 538 15.40 13.93 -2.64
N THR A 539 16.59 13.67 -2.12
CA THR A 539 17.81 13.56 -2.94
C THR A 539 18.36 12.14 -3.02
N LEU A 540 17.88 11.21 -2.18
CA LEU A 540 18.22 9.78 -2.28
C LEU A 540 17.37 9.08 -3.35
N PRO A 541 17.90 8.00 -3.99
CA PRO A 541 17.13 7.15 -4.90
C PRO A 541 15.95 6.46 -4.22
N GLY A 542 14.92 6.11 -5.01
CA GLY A 542 13.66 5.54 -4.56
C GLY A 542 12.50 6.49 -4.87
N ILE A 543 11.29 6.13 -4.46
CA ILE A 543 10.10 6.96 -4.57
C ILE A 543 9.76 7.53 -3.19
N PRO A 544 10.10 8.81 -2.91
CA PRO A 544 9.92 9.40 -1.59
C PRO A 544 8.45 9.66 -1.28
N LEU A 545 8.08 9.41 -0.02
CA LEU A 545 6.75 9.62 0.55
C LEU A 545 6.74 10.86 1.44
N ILE A 546 5.78 11.72 1.24
CA ILE A 546 5.37 12.80 2.13
C ILE A 546 4.03 12.39 2.78
N TYR A 547 4.00 12.20 4.09
CA TYR A 547 2.76 11.98 4.82
C TYR A 547 2.04 13.32 5.01
N TYR A 548 0.73 13.41 4.75
CA TYR A 548 -0.01 14.68 4.82
C TYR A 548 0.27 15.41 6.14
N GLY A 549 0.54 16.69 6.05
CA GLY A 549 0.89 17.54 7.20
C GLY A 549 2.38 17.54 7.57
N ASP A 550 3.19 16.56 7.14
CA ASP A 550 4.63 16.58 7.42
C ASP A 550 5.34 17.72 6.69
N GLU A 551 4.83 18.14 5.52
CA GLU A 551 5.34 19.29 4.77
C GLU A 551 5.14 20.64 5.47
N ILE A 552 4.26 20.68 6.46
CA ILE A 552 4.09 21.83 7.37
C ILE A 552 4.57 21.51 8.80
N GLY A 553 5.16 20.35 9.01
CA GLY A 553 5.58 19.91 10.34
C GLY A 553 4.42 19.84 11.33
N LEU A 554 3.29 19.24 10.94
CA LEU A 554 2.14 19.01 11.84
C LEU A 554 2.55 18.11 12.99
N ALA A 555 2.23 18.50 14.22
CA ALA A 555 2.55 17.74 15.43
C ALA A 555 1.59 16.56 15.65
N GLY A 556 2.06 15.51 16.35
CA GLY A 556 1.24 14.39 16.80
C GLY A 556 2.06 13.27 17.42
N GLY A 557 1.46 12.59 18.41
CA GLY A 557 2.01 11.44 19.13
C GLY A 557 1.84 10.13 18.37
N GLY A 558 1.41 9.08 19.05
CA GLY A 558 1.02 7.83 18.41
C GLY A 558 -0.43 7.83 17.91
N ASP A 559 -0.82 6.79 17.16
CA ASP A 559 -2.22 6.58 16.76
C ASP A 559 -3.16 6.63 17.98
N PRO A 560 -4.24 7.47 17.95
CA PRO A 560 -4.76 8.25 16.83
C PRO A 560 -4.24 9.69 16.70
N ASP A 561 -3.40 10.20 17.63
CA ASP A 561 -3.00 11.60 17.67
C ASP A 561 -2.06 11.99 16.49
N ASN A 562 -1.29 11.06 15.93
CA ASN A 562 -0.50 11.29 14.71
C ASN A 562 -1.37 11.49 13.44
N ARG A 563 -2.69 11.27 13.54
CA ARG A 563 -3.69 11.38 12.47
C ARG A 563 -4.61 12.59 12.69
N ARG A 564 -4.06 13.70 13.23
CA ARG A 564 -4.80 14.98 13.39
C ARG A 564 -5.28 15.47 12.03
N PHE A 565 -6.43 16.16 12.03
CA PHE A 565 -6.96 16.76 10.81
C PHE A 565 -5.98 17.76 10.21
N MET A 566 -5.87 17.81 8.87
CA MET A 566 -4.92 18.68 8.17
C MET A 566 -5.17 20.15 8.48
N GLN A 567 -4.12 20.89 8.78
CA GLN A 567 -4.17 22.31 9.06
C GLN A 567 -4.10 23.12 7.75
N TRP A 568 -5.26 23.59 7.27
CA TRP A 568 -5.36 24.36 6.03
C TRP A 568 -5.20 25.88 6.22
N SER A 569 -5.29 26.37 7.43
CA SER A 569 -5.19 27.80 7.76
C SER A 569 -4.52 28.00 9.12
N GLY A 570 -4.09 29.23 9.38
CA GLY A 570 -3.44 29.58 10.65
C GLY A 570 -2.08 28.92 10.85
N THR A 571 -1.38 28.59 9.78
CA THR A 571 0.01 28.09 9.83
C THR A 571 0.96 29.18 10.32
N SER A 572 1.98 28.76 11.07
CA SER A 572 3.05 29.66 11.50
C SER A 572 4.04 29.94 10.36
N THR A 573 4.86 30.99 10.52
CA THR A 573 5.94 31.29 9.56
C THR A 573 6.93 30.13 9.39
N HIS A 574 7.18 29.34 10.45
CA HIS A 574 8.04 28.15 10.40
C HIS A 574 7.42 27.04 9.54
N GLN A 575 6.10 26.82 9.69
CA GLN A 575 5.34 25.86 8.90
C GLN A 575 5.33 26.25 7.39
N ASP A 576 5.09 27.51 7.11
CA ASP A 576 5.11 28.03 5.72
C ASP A 576 6.50 27.94 5.09
N ALA A 577 7.56 28.24 5.87
CA ALA A 577 8.94 28.11 5.40
C ALA A 577 9.30 26.65 5.08
N LEU A 578 8.88 25.69 5.93
CA LEU A 578 9.10 24.27 5.67
C LEU A 578 8.36 23.82 4.40
N ARG A 579 7.10 24.19 4.24
CA ARG A 579 6.32 23.85 3.03
C ARG A 579 6.97 24.42 1.75
N ALA A 580 7.46 25.67 1.81
CA ALA A 580 8.17 26.29 0.70
C ALA A 580 9.48 25.55 0.37
N LEU A 581 10.22 25.09 1.39
CA LEU A 581 11.44 24.30 1.22
C LEU A 581 11.12 22.93 0.57
N VAL A 582 10.10 22.21 1.06
CA VAL A 582 9.68 20.93 0.48
C VAL A 582 9.28 21.10 -0.97
N SER A 583 8.46 22.11 -1.30
CA SER A 583 8.10 22.43 -2.69
C SER A 583 9.32 22.73 -3.57
N LYS A 584 10.34 23.38 -3.04
CA LYS A 584 11.57 23.66 -3.80
C LYS A 584 12.39 22.38 -4.03
N LEU A 585 12.52 21.55 -3.02
CA LEU A 585 13.23 20.26 -3.09
C LEU A 585 12.60 19.31 -4.11
N THR A 586 11.28 19.18 -4.12
CA THR A 586 10.55 18.32 -5.07
C THR A 586 10.74 18.80 -6.51
N LYS A 587 10.71 20.12 -6.75
CA LYS A 587 10.95 20.70 -8.07
C LYS A 587 12.40 20.51 -8.55
N ILE A 588 13.37 20.63 -7.65
CA ILE A 588 14.78 20.33 -7.98
C ILE A 588 14.91 18.82 -8.31
N ARG A 589 14.29 17.93 -7.52
CA ARG A 589 14.27 16.49 -7.81
C ARG A 589 13.67 16.22 -9.20
N ALA A 590 12.55 16.85 -9.54
CA ALA A 590 11.90 16.66 -10.83
C ALA A 590 12.79 17.10 -12.01
N ALA A 591 13.57 18.16 -11.84
CA ALA A 591 14.47 18.69 -12.87
C ALA A 591 15.74 17.84 -13.08
N HIS A 592 16.15 17.05 -12.08
CA HIS A 592 17.46 16.39 -12.06
C HIS A 592 17.35 14.87 -11.96
N PRO A 593 17.58 14.11 -13.04
CA PRO A 593 17.61 12.64 -13.03
C PRO A 593 18.61 12.07 -12.03
N ALA A 594 19.72 12.76 -11.74
CA ALA A 594 20.69 12.33 -10.75
C ALA A 594 20.10 12.12 -9.37
N LEU A 595 19.11 12.92 -8.94
CA LEU A 595 18.44 12.78 -7.65
C LEU A 595 17.43 11.62 -7.61
N ARG A 596 17.03 11.07 -8.75
CA ARG A 596 16.01 10.03 -8.87
C ARG A 596 16.60 8.66 -9.15
N GLN A 597 17.64 8.60 -9.98
CA GLN A 597 18.22 7.37 -10.53
C GLN A 597 19.75 7.37 -10.46
N GLY A 598 20.35 8.39 -9.83
CA GLY A 598 21.80 8.56 -9.82
C GLY A 598 22.52 7.56 -8.93
N THR A 599 23.75 7.24 -9.32
CA THR A 599 24.67 6.52 -8.46
C THR A 599 25.25 7.47 -7.43
N ARG A 600 25.17 7.09 -6.15
CA ARG A 600 25.66 7.87 -5.02
C ARG A 600 27.13 7.60 -4.77
N LYS A 601 27.89 8.66 -4.46
CA LYS A 601 29.28 8.60 -4.03
C LYS A 601 29.53 9.59 -2.90
N GLN A 602 30.07 9.14 -1.78
CA GLN A 602 30.52 10.02 -0.71
C GLN A 602 31.63 10.96 -1.19
N VAL A 603 31.52 12.25 -0.87
CA VAL A 603 32.55 13.27 -1.18
C VAL A 603 33.08 13.96 0.06
N TRP A 604 32.30 14.02 1.14
CA TRP A 604 32.74 14.49 2.45
C TRP A 604 31.97 13.78 3.56
N LEU A 605 32.68 13.44 4.64
CA LEU A 605 32.05 12.78 5.79
C LEU A 605 32.66 13.32 7.09
N GLY A 606 31.81 13.82 7.96
CA GLY A 606 32.09 14.23 9.33
C GLY A 606 30.97 13.81 10.26
N ASN A 607 31.07 14.12 11.56
CA ASN A 607 30.04 13.75 12.52
C ASN A 607 28.68 14.37 12.17
N ASP A 608 28.69 15.65 11.81
CA ASP A 608 27.46 16.46 11.65
C ASP A 608 27.31 17.09 10.26
N VAL A 609 28.29 16.90 9.38
CA VAL A 609 28.23 17.30 7.97
C VAL A 609 28.50 16.11 7.08
N TYR A 610 27.63 15.92 6.12
CA TYR A 610 27.75 14.87 5.13
C TYR A 610 27.53 15.45 3.73
N ALA A 611 28.43 15.11 2.80
CA ALA A 611 28.23 15.45 1.40
C ALA A 611 28.40 14.21 0.51
N TYR A 612 27.49 14.07 -0.44
CA TYR A 612 27.52 13.02 -1.46
C TYR A 612 27.21 13.58 -2.84
N GLU A 613 27.85 12.97 -3.82
CA GLU A 613 27.64 13.23 -5.24
C GLU A 613 26.65 12.21 -5.79
N LEU A 614 25.74 12.65 -6.64
CA LEU A 614 24.84 11.83 -7.41
C LEU A 614 25.04 12.09 -8.90
N THR A 615 25.16 11.00 -9.67
CA THR A 615 25.43 11.07 -11.11
C THR A 615 24.48 10.18 -11.89
N SER A 616 23.82 10.72 -12.92
CA SER A 616 23.00 9.99 -13.87
C SER A 616 23.20 10.57 -15.27
N GLY A 617 23.80 9.80 -16.18
CA GLY A 617 24.19 10.35 -17.49
C GLY A 617 25.11 11.56 -17.36
N GLY A 618 24.72 12.68 -17.98
CA GLY A 618 25.44 13.96 -17.90
C GLY A 618 25.03 14.84 -16.71
N ASP A 619 24.02 14.45 -15.94
CA ASP A 619 23.53 15.20 -14.78
C ASP A 619 24.33 14.80 -13.53
N LYS A 620 24.86 15.79 -12.83
CA LYS A 620 25.73 15.58 -11.68
C LYS A 620 25.47 16.64 -10.62
N LEU A 621 25.15 16.22 -9.41
CA LEU A 621 24.86 17.09 -8.28
C LEU A 621 25.64 16.66 -7.03
N VAL A 622 26.00 17.65 -6.20
CA VAL A 622 26.52 17.40 -4.85
C VAL A 622 25.51 17.90 -3.83
N VAL A 623 25.08 17.03 -2.95
CA VAL A 623 24.22 17.33 -1.82
C VAL A 623 25.07 17.48 -0.57
N VAL A 624 24.85 18.56 0.19
CA VAL A 624 25.54 18.80 1.46
C VAL A 624 24.49 18.96 2.55
N LEU A 625 24.58 18.14 3.59
CA LEU A 625 23.70 18.17 4.76
C LEU A 625 24.49 18.64 5.98
N ASN A 626 24.01 19.67 6.66
CA ASN A 626 24.50 20.09 7.98
C ASN A 626 23.39 19.94 9.01
N ARG A 627 23.47 18.93 9.89
CA ARG A 627 22.51 18.70 10.97
C ARG A 627 22.87 19.40 12.27
N SER A 628 24.07 19.97 12.37
CA SER A 628 24.55 20.61 13.59
C SER A 628 23.87 21.95 13.87
N ASP A 629 23.96 22.41 15.10
CA ASP A 629 23.41 23.70 15.53
C ASP A 629 24.37 24.89 15.25
N VAL A 630 25.46 24.66 14.50
CA VAL A 630 26.45 25.67 14.10
C VAL A 630 26.77 25.56 12.61
N ASP A 631 27.25 26.65 12.03
CA ASP A 631 27.75 26.68 10.66
C ASP A 631 28.96 25.74 10.50
N GLN A 632 29.00 25.03 9.40
CA GLN A 632 30.08 24.07 9.09
C GLN A 632 30.75 24.42 7.77
N THR A 633 32.07 24.38 7.74
CA THR A 633 32.84 24.64 6.54
C THR A 633 33.58 23.37 6.10
N ILE A 634 33.40 22.99 4.83
CA ILE A 634 34.01 21.83 4.20
C ILE A 634 34.74 22.23 2.92
N LYS A 635 35.55 21.32 2.37
CA LYS A 635 36.19 21.47 1.06
C LYS A 635 35.62 20.44 0.09
N LEU A 636 35.18 20.92 -1.07
CA LEU A 636 34.84 20.10 -2.23
C LEU A 636 35.90 20.20 -3.32
N GLN A 637 35.91 19.26 -4.26
CA GLN A 637 36.93 19.23 -5.32
C GLN A 637 36.77 20.34 -6.39
N GLY A 638 35.55 20.78 -6.66
CA GLY A 638 35.26 21.84 -7.62
C GLY A 638 35.70 23.22 -7.12
N SER A 639 36.03 24.11 -8.01
CA SER A 639 36.37 25.53 -7.69
C SER A 639 35.14 26.32 -7.33
N SER A 640 34.01 26.07 -8.02
CA SER A 640 32.75 26.82 -7.90
C SER A 640 31.55 25.93 -8.20
N TYR A 641 30.44 26.21 -7.55
CA TYR A 641 29.17 25.51 -7.72
C TYR A 641 27.99 26.51 -7.73
N THR A 642 26.96 26.20 -8.49
CA THR A 642 25.67 26.87 -8.38
C THR A 642 24.83 26.17 -7.28
N ASP A 643 24.36 26.91 -6.28
CA ASP A 643 23.48 26.37 -5.24
C ASP A 643 22.02 26.43 -5.70
N LEU A 644 21.48 25.30 -6.14
CA LEU A 644 20.11 25.20 -6.64
C LEU A 644 19.07 25.42 -5.53
N LEU A 645 19.42 25.03 -4.30
CA LEU A 645 18.50 25.10 -3.16
C LEU A 645 18.46 26.52 -2.56
N ASN A 646 19.60 27.17 -2.37
CA ASN A 646 19.64 28.46 -1.69
C ASN A 646 19.91 29.63 -2.66
N GLY A 647 20.26 29.33 -3.91
CA GLY A 647 20.61 30.33 -4.93
C GLY A 647 22.04 30.84 -4.83
N GLY A 648 22.51 31.44 -5.91
CA GLY A 648 23.83 32.01 -6.01
C GLY A 648 24.93 31.01 -6.32
N THR A 649 26.16 31.48 -6.30
CA THR A 649 27.39 30.71 -6.56
C THR A 649 28.21 30.58 -5.26
N VAL A 650 28.72 29.42 -5.00
CA VAL A 650 29.54 29.13 -3.81
C VAL A 650 30.91 28.54 -4.20
N ALA A 651 31.95 28.87 -3.46
CA ALA A 651 33.28 28.31 -3.67
C ALA A 651 33.38 26.91 -3.07
N GLY A 652 33.87 25.95 -3.86
CA GLY A 652 34.11 24.59 -3.38
C GLY A 652 35.29 24.46 -2.41
N SER A 653 36.31 25.31 -2.57
CA SER A 653 37.52 25.28 -1.72
C SER A 653 37.27 25.64 -0.25
N SER A 654 36.17 26.35 0.04
CA SER A 654 35.75 26.72 1.40
C SER A 654 34.24 26.94 1.43
N LEU A 655 33.50 25.83 1.46
CA LEU A 655 32.03 25.84 1.42
C LEU A 655 31.49 25.86 2.84
N THR A 656 30.90 26.99 3.25
CA THR A 656 30.16 27.09 4.51
C THR A 656 28.69 26.74 4.29
N THR A 657 28.20 25.76 5.03
CA THR A 657 26.78 25.37 5.09
C THR A 657 26.22 25.80 6.47
N PRO A 658 25.23 26.68 6.51
CA PRO A 658 24.65 27.15 7.76
C PRO A 658 24.11 26.03 8.63
N ALA A 659 23.96 26.30 9.93
CA ALA A 659 23.39 25.39 10.92
C ALA A 659 22.02 24.85 10.45
N ARG A 660 21.76 23.57 10.61
CA ARG A 660 20.48 22.90 10.32
C ARG A 660 19.95 23.22 8.90
N THR A 661 20.84 23.21 7.90
CA THR A 661 20.49 23.43 6.49
C THR A 661 21.10 22.41 5.56
N ALA A 662 20.66 22.45 4.32
CA ALA A 662 21.21 21.67 3.22
C ALA A 662 21.61 22.56 2.03
N ARG A 663 22.45 22.03 1.14
CA ARG A 663 22.75 22.60 -0.17
C ARG A 663 22.60 21.52 -1.24
N ILE A 664 22.15 21.91 -2.41
CA ILE A 664 22.14 21.09 -3.62
C ILE A 664 22.93 21.87 -4.68
N LEU A 665 24.07 21.34 -5.05
CA LEU A 665 25.09 22.03 -5.82
C LEU A 665 25.26 21.39 -7.19
N GLN A 666 25.28 22.21 -8.25
CA GLN A 666 25.53 21.82 -9.62
C GLN A 666 26.83 22.40 -10.15
#